data_579e5fb16fd696d3f4d7a99a4fc3030d
#
_entry.id   579e5fb16fd696d3f4d7a99a4fc3030d
#
_cell.length_a   1.000
_cell.length_b   1.000
_cell.length_c   1.000
_cell.angle_alpha   90.00
_cell.angle_beta   90.00
_cell.angle_gamma   90.00
#
_symmetry.space_group_name_H-M   'P 1'
#
loop_
_entity.id
_entity.type
_entity.pdbx_description
1 polymer ?
#
loop_
_entity_poly.entity_id
_entity_poly.type
_entity_poly.pdbx_seq_one_letter_code
_entity_poly.pdbx_strand_id
1 'polypeptide(L)'
;MTSQQAQVAAAVTNAAAQSAFCGDYRWVARHLKDRDAERARCNSPDGGYTAVETVHFDRAEFTKQIQEFLDADVSDGFVIGLKRRREFALQLCHDYKKFTEAQRLELVLALAVDLGVRDLALMMKTLPSIKRSGLVLNVAAAALGFSRKNDPNISKSVKRGLVPLAEQFFLLIGTIQPGPLFLLNLRVDLGILIERHREKLPKSSVEALELLDLIMRDLFATQGSMRFRRIDLSSEDLAAFVLKNERVHQVRSWADLQRRLAGQQRYCFGLFHMHMPHAPLVFVQVVVTDHLCNSITPILEEETSPVKNPSHIIFYSVSTSNTGLRGLNIASHLLFLTIQRMTSMFPQCTTAATLSPVPGFARWFKAALANGDQQSQATSDAKNVLKNKQHIDPKMRLEPPERSFFTTEQAQLLTMKYGVNQLVLHKWLLKKISDPEWHKDMELVENIRDVMTAACARYILFARKQDKILDPVANFHLQNGAQVEQINFMADTTPSALTSALGMMVNYRYCMPSIDVTSLSYKRQSLAAVSPAAARLVWPTESVILDEIERLKDERNTPLFAKVFRAGEVISARGSLPKAIYFVASGRVRVQSAHPYNLCEGQTFGERESLNDEPVAFTVRAETVTHLLLLPYNDVKALQRESSALRDYVGSDPRVWQQQLYMSFHGSKL
;
A
#
# COMPACT_ATOMS: atom_id res chain seq x y z
N MET A 1 10.20 3.07 -39.47
CA MET A 1 11.69 3.02 -39.38
C MET A 1 12.15 1.76 -40.08
N THR A 2 13.08 1.87 -41.01
CA THR A 2 13.61 0.71 -41.73
C THR A 2 14.47 -0.14 -40.77
N SER A 3 14.56 -1.45 -41.02
CA SER A 3 15.36 -2.45 -40.27
C SER A 3 16.80 -1.97 -40.01
N GLN A 4 17.37 -1.21 -40.93
CA GLN A 4 18.71 -0.61 -40.80
C GLN A 4 18.81 0.51 -39.74
N GLN A 5 17.76 1.32 -39.60
CA GLN A 5 17.72 2.37 -38.58
C GLN A 5 17.57 1.82 -37.15
N ALA A 6 16.85 0.70 -37.01
CA ALA A 6 16.76 -0.01 -35.72
C ALA A 6 18.08 -0.68 -35.33
N GLN A 7 18.81 -1.24 -36.30
CA GLN A 7 20.13 -1.85 -36.07
C GLN A 7 21.21 -0.78 -35.74
N VAL A 8 21.18 0.38 -36.39
CA VAL A 8 22.08 1.50 -36.09
C VAL A 8 21.78 2.10 -34.73
N ALA A 9 20.50 2.26 -34.35
CA ALA A 9 20.11 2.71 -33.03
C ALA A 9 20.55 1.74 -31.93
N ALA A 10 20.40 0.43 -32.14
CA ALA A 10 20.87 -0.61 -31.22
C ALA A 10 22.40 -0.64 -31.11
N ALA A 11 23.12 -0.48 -32.23
CA ALA A 11 24.58 -0.45 -32.26
C ALA A 11 25.15 0.81 -31.58
N VAL A 12 24.53 1.97 -31.78
CA VAL A 12 24.93 3.24 -31.13
C VAL A 12 24.65 3.17 -29.63
N THR A 13 23.53 2.57 -29.22
CA THR A 13 23.21 2.38 -27.80
C THR A 13 24.18 1.42 -27.12
N ASN A 14 24.58 0.33 -27.81
CA ASN A 14 25.56 -0.63 -27.29
C ASN A 14 26.98 -0.06 -27.25
N ALA A 15 27.39 0.69 -28.28
CA ALA A 15 28.71 1.33 -28.33
C ALA A 15 28.84 2.45 -27.29
N ALA A 16 27.81 3.25 -27.06
CA ALA A 16 27.79 4.26 -26.03
C ALA A 16 27.80 3.64 -24.61
N ALA A 17 27.07 2.53 -24.40
CA ALA A 17 27.11 1.80 -23.13
C ALA A 17 28.48 1.14 -22.87
N GLN A 18 29.16 0.65 -23.90
CA GLN A 18 30.49 0.04 -23.76
C GLN A 18 31.63 1.07 -23.62
N SER A 19 31.54 2.24 -24.25
CA SER A 19 32.59 3.25 -24.20
C SER A 19 32.53 4.13 -22.93
N ALA A 20 31.36 4.32 -22.35
CA ALA A 20 31.19 5.15 -21.16
C ALA A 20 31.59 4.46 -19.84
N PHE A 21 31.79 3.15 -19.82
CA PHE A 21 31.96 2.37 -18.59
C PHE A 21 33.15 1.40 -18.58
N CYS A 22 34.18 1.68 -19.33
CA CYS A 22 35.47 0.95 -19.18
C CYS A 22 36.30 1.46 -17.99
N GLY A 23 35.73 2.25 -17.09
CA GLY A 23 36.34 2.83 -15.90
C GLY A 23 35.84 2.17 -14.61
N ASP A 24 36.77 1.49 -13.99
CA ASP A 24 36.90 1.23 -12.56
C ASP A 24 35.62 0.84 -11.75
N TYR A 25 35.29 -0.46 -11.73
CA TYR A 25 34.29 -1.06 -10.81
C TYR A 25 34.51 -0.74 -9.31
N ARG A 26 35.54 0.02 -8.96
CA ARG A 26 35.90 0.42 -7.58
C ARG A 26 34.83 1.30 -6.95
N TRP A 27 34.09 2.10 -7.72
CA TRP A 27 33.00 2.91 -7.18
C TRP A 27 31.80 2.06 -6.73
N VAL A 28 31.43 1.01 -7.48
CA VAL A 28 30.34 0.09 -7.08
C VAL A 28 30.73 -0.65 -5.79
N ALA A 29 31.96 -1.16 -5.73
CA ALA A 29 32.47 -1.83 -4.53
C ALA A 29 32.51 -0.89 -3.31
N ARG A 30 32.85 0.40 -3.53
CA ARG A 30 32.83 1.43 -2.49
C ARG A 30 31.42 1.69 -1.99
N HIS A 31 30.44 1.92 -2.90
CA HIS A 31 29.05 2.19 -2.53
C HIS A 31 28.36 0.98 -1.88
N LEU A 32 28.72 -0.25 -2.24
CA LEU A 32 28.25 -1.46 -1.56
C LEU A 32 28.79 -1.53 -0.13
N LYS A 33 30.09 -1.27 0.08
CA LYS A 33 30.71 -1.22 1.42
C LYS A 33 30.14 -0.10 2.28
N ASP A 34 29.96 1.10 1.72
CA ASP A 34 29.39 2.25 2.44
C ASP A 34 27.95 1.96 2.89
N ARG A 35 27.16 1.31 2.05
CA ARG A 35 25.79 0.89 2.39
C ARG A 35 25.74 -0.12 3.53
N ASP A 36 26.64 -1.10 3.51
CA ASP A 36 26.70 -2.14 4.54
C ASP A 36 27.19 -1.56 5.87
N ALA A 37 28.14 -0.61 5.81
CA ALA A 37 28.60 0.15 6.97
C ALA A 37 27.51 1.07 7.56
N GLU A 38 26.71 1.72 6.71
CA GLU A 38 25.59 2.58 7.12
C GLU A 38 24.46 1.74 7.76
N ARG A 39 24.16 0.54 7.22
CA ARG A 39 23.24 -0.42 7.83
C ARG A 39 23.73 -0.94 9.18
N ALA A 40 25.02 -1.23 9.30
CA ALA A 40 25.61 -1.66 10.56
C ALA A 40 25.51 -0.56 11.63
N ARG A 41 25.71 0.72 11.26
CA ARG A 41 25.56 1.88 12.16
C ARG A 41 24.11 2.11 12.59
N CYS A 42 23.14 1.90 11.70
CA CYS A 42 21.70 2.03 12.04
C CYS A 42 21.19 0.92 12.97
N ASN A 43 21.89 -0.23 13.01
CA ASN A 43 21.50 -1.39 13.82
C ASN A 43 22.32 -1.55 15.11
N SER A 44 23.32 -0.68 15.38
CA SER A 44 24.08 -0.72 16.63
C SER A 44 23.32 0.03 17.74
N PRO A 45 23.13 -0.57 18.93
CA PRO A 45 22.51 0.10 20.07
C PRO A 45 23.33 1.26 20.63
N ASP A 46 24.63 1.29 20.35
CA ASP A 46 25.58 2.30 20.81
C ASP A 46 26.11 3.12 19.62
N GLY A 47 25.29 4.07 19.15
CA GLY A 47 25.72 5.13 18.24
C GLY A 47 26.67 6.08 18.95
N GLY A 48 27.95 5.71 19.07
CA GLY A 48 29.01 6.60 19.53
C GLY A 48 29.14 7.81 18.62
N TYR A 49 28.54 8.93 19.01
CA TYR A 49 28.78 10.23 18.40
C TYR A 49 30.19 10.67 18.74
N THR A 50 31.10 10.68 17.76
CA THR A 50 32.32 11.50 17.84
C THR A 50 31.91 12.93 18.07
N ALA A 51 32.60 13.65 18.97
CA ALA A 51 32.33 15.04 19.32
C ALA A 51 32.25 15.91 18.06
N VAL A 52 31.04 16.22 17.62
CA VAL A 52 30.77 17.15 16.52
C VAL A 52 30.66 18.52 17.16
N GLU A 53 31.30 19.53 16.61
CA GLU A 53 31.12 20.93 16.98
C GLU A 53 29.63 21.20 17.18
N THR A 54 29.23 21.54 18.41
CA THR A 54 27.84 21.82 18.74
C THR A 54 27.46 23.16 18.14
N VAL A 55 26.59 23.17 17.16
CA VAL A 55 26.02 24.40 16.60
C VAL A 55 25.01 24.95 17.61
N HIS A 56 25.13 26.22 17.96
CA HIS A 56 24.15 26.89 18.81
C HIS A 56 22.88 27.17 18.01
N PHE A 57 21.70 26.82 18.55
CA PHE A 57 20.39 27.18 17.99
C PHE A 57 19.58 27.93 19.05
N ASP A 58 19.19 29.15 18.73
CA ASP A 58 18.30 29.99 19.53
C ASP A 58 16.96 30.16 18.81
N ARG A 59 15.87 29.72 19.42
CA ARG A 59 14.52 29.74 18.88
C ARG A 59 14.00 31.14 18.62
N ALA A 60 14.25 32.07 19.54
CA ALA A 60 13.75 33.44 19.43
C ALA A 60 14.48 34.20 18.31
N GLU A 61 15.79 34.05 18.24
CA GLU A 61 16.61 34.64 17.19
C GLU A 61 16.25 34.08 15.82
N PHE A 62 16.08 32.76 15.72
CA PHE A 62 15.62 32.10 14.48
C PHE A 62 14.26 32.63 14.01
N THR A 63 13.28 32.72 14.94
CA THR A 63 11.94 33.23 14.64
C THR A 63 12.00 34.68 14.13
N LYS A 64 12.78 35.52 14.78
CA LYS A 64 13.01 36.91 14.39
C LYS A 64 13.63 37.01 13.00
N GLN A 65 14.69 36.24 12.73
CA GLN A 65 15.35 36.22 11.43
C GLN A 65 14.40 35.83 10.31
N ILE A 66 13.57 34.79 10.49
CA ILE A 66 12.57 34.38 9.49
C ILE A 66 11.54 35.50 9.25
N GLN A 67 11.06 36.15 10.30
CA GLN A 67 10.12 37.27 10.16
C GLN A 67 10.74 38.44 9.39
N GLU A 68 11.95 38.83 9.74
CA GLU A 68 12.70 39.88 9.03
C GLU A 68 12.93 39.52 7.55
N PHE A 69 13.27 38.24 7.24
CA PHE A 69 13.41 37.75 5.88
C PHE A 69 12.15 37.81 5.05
N LEU A 70 11.02 37.49 5.67
CA LEU A 70 9.74 37.47 4.96
C LEU A 70 9.15 38.90 4.81
N ASP A 71 9.52 39.82 5.68
CA ASP A 71 9.08 41.21 5.64
C ASP A 71 9.96 42.11 4.73
N ALA A 72 11.23 41.77 4.52
CA ALA A 72 12.21 42.53 3.75
C ALA A 72 11.97 42.61 2.23
N ASP A 73 10.77 42.24 1.77
CA ASP A 73 10.47 42.05 0.34
C ASP A 73 10.41 43.38 -0.49
N VAL A 74 10.53 44.55 0.16
CA VAL A 74 10.22 45.82 -0.50
C VAL A 74 11.38 46.82 -0.48
N SER A 75 12.32 46.77 0.47
CA SER A 75 13.29 47.83 0.69
C SER A 75 14.71 47.62 0.14
N ASP A 76 15.17 46.36 0.05
CA ASP A 76 16.60 46.04 -0.19
C ASP A 76 16.99 45.71 -1.64
N GLY A 77 16.10 45.85 -2.60
CA GLY A 77 16.32 45.40 -3.96
C GLY A 77 16.21 43.88 -4.13
N PHE A 78 15.38 43.45 -5.08
CA PHE A 78 14.97 42.07 -5.32
C PHE A 78 16.13 41.05 -5.35
N VAL A 79 17.26 41.39 -5.95
CA VAL A 79 18.40 40.47 -6.13
C VAL A 79 19.18 40.26 -4.83
N ILE A 80 19.38 41.30 -4.02
CA ILE A 80 20.13 41.22 -2.76
C ILE A 80 19.34 40.44 -1.71
N GLY A 81 18.04 40.69 -1.63
CA GLY A 81 17.15 39.97 -0.74
C GLY A 81 17.10 38.44 -1.07
N LEU A 82 17.04 38.08 -2.35
CA LEU A 82 17.07 36.66 -2.77
C LEU A 82 18.40 35.98 -2.43
N LYS A 83 19.53 36.64 -2.56
CA LYS A 83 20.84 36.10 -2.24
C LYS A 83 20.95 35.79 -0.73
N ARG A 84 20.61 36.74 0.14
CA ARG A 84 20.63 36.57 1.59
C ARG A 84 19.69 35.45 2.05
N ARG A 85 18.48 35.38 1.48
CA ARG A 85 17.51 34.32 1.78
C ARG A 85 18.06 32.93 1.42
N ARG A 86 18.70 32.84 0.26
CA ARG A 86 19.33 31.60 -0.20
C ARG A 86 20.50 31.17 0.72
N GLU A 87 21.37 32.10 1.09
CA GLU A 87 22.50 31.86 1.98
C GLU A 87 22.02 31.36 3.36
N PHE A 88 21.03 32.02 3.97
CA PHE A 88 20.44 31.60 5.22
C PHE A 88 19.84 30.19 5.12
N ALA A 89 19.05 29.91 4.09
CA ALA A 89 18.43 28.61 3.91
C ALA A 89 19.46 27.50 3.67
N LEU A 90 20.57 27.77 2.96
CA LEU A 90 21.67 26.84 2.80
C LEU A 90 22.39 26.56 4.12
N GLN A 91 22.65 27.59 4.89
CA GLN A 91 23.29 27.48 6.21
C GLN A 91 22.42 26.61 7.14
N LEU A 92 21.12 26.90 7.23
CA LEU A 92 20.19 26.08 8.02
C LEU A 92 20.18 24.61 7.59
N CYS A 93 20.12 24.33 6.28
CA CYS A 93 20.17 22.98 5.78
C CYS A 93 21.48 22.24 6.12
N HIS A 94 22.59 22.98 6.21
CA HIS A 94 23.88 22.45 6.65
C HIS A 94 23.90 22.17 8.16
N ASP A 95 23.51 23.15 8.96
CA ASP A 95 23.59 23.10 10.43
C ASP A 95 22.60 22.11 11.02
N TYR A 96 21.42 21.94 10.43
CA TYR A 96 20.41 20.99 10.86
C TYR A 96 20.92 19.55 11.01
N LYS A 97 21.89 19.14 10.18
CA LYS A 97 22.50 17.81 10.28
C LYS A 97 23.26 17.61 11.58
N LYS A 98 23.73 18.70 12.21
CA LYS A 98 24.48 18.73 13.45
C LYS A 98 23.57 18.95 14.67
N PHE A 99 22.28 19.26 14.49
CA PHE A 99 21.35 19.55 15.57
C PHE A 99 21.08 18.33 16.43
N THR A 100 21.09 18.53 17.73
CA THR A 100 20.60 17.58 18.74
C THR A 100 19.09 17.40 18.63
N GLU A 101 18.53 16.36 19.24
CA GLU A 101 17.07 16.16 19.30
C GLU A 101 16.34 17.34 19.93
N ALA A 102 16.90 17.91 21.00
CA ALA A 102 16.33 19.10 21.66
C ALA A 102 16.29 20.32 20.73
N GLN A 103 17.37 20.58 19.98
CA GLN A 103 17.41 21.68 19.01
C GLN A 103 16.45 21.46 17.83
N ARG A 104 16.28 20.22 17.37
CA ARG A 104 15.29 19.87 16.35
C ARG A 104 13.87 20.11 16.85
N LEU A 105 13.59 19.75 18.12
CA LEU A 105 12.30 20.04 18.76
C LEU A 105 12.03 21.55 18.83
N GLU A 106 13.01 22.35 19.27
CA GLU A 106 12.86 23.81 19.29
C GLU A 106 12.64 24.40 17.89
N LEU A 107 13.35 23.91 16.88
CA LEU A 107 13.14 24.34 15.48
C LEU A 107 11.72 24.04 15.00
N VAL A 108 11.20 22.81 15.22
CA VAL A 108 9.84 22.48 14.75
C VAL A 108 8.77 23.23 15.55
N LEU A 109 9.02 23.52 16.84
CA LEU A 109 8.13 24.38 17.65
C LEU A 109 8.16 25.82 17.15
N ALA A 110 9.33 26.39 16.82
CA ALA A 110 9.43 27.71 16.20
C ALA A 110 8.59 27.79 14.92
N LEU A 111 8.75 26.81 14.03
CA LEU A 111 8.03 26.73 12.76
C LEU A 111 6.51 26.56 12.93
N ALA A 112 6.08 25.70 13.87
CA ALA A 112 4.67 25.38 14.06
C ALA A 112 3.91 26.44 14.88
N VAL A 113 4.53 26.94 15.95
CA VAL A 113 3.87 27.82 16.95
C VAL A 113 4.18 29.27 16.69
N ASP A 114 5.47 29.64 16.60
CA ASP A 114 5.89 31.04 16.53
C ASP A 114 5.74 31.61 15.11
N LEU A 115 5.93 30.77 14.09
CA LEU A 115 5.78 31.12 12.67
C LEU A 115 4.45 30.60 12.09
N GLY A 116 3.46 30.37 12.92
CA GLY A 116 2.10 30.02 12.52
C GLY A 116 1.37 31.17 11.81
N VAL A 117 0.05 31.20 11.86
CA VAL A 117 -0.76 32.27 11.25
C VAL A 117 -0.52 33.59 11.98
N ARG A 118 -0.06 34.62 11.25
CA ARG A 118 0.38 35.92 11.78
C ARG A 118 -0.68 36.66 12.59
N ASP A 119 -1.95 36.50 12.28
CA ASP A 119 -2.98 37.40 12.79
C ASP A 119 -4.27 36.70 13.20
N LEU A 120 -4.12 35.72 14.11
CA LEU A 120 -5.29 35.14 14.76
C LEU A 120 -6.12 36.20 15.51
N ALA A 121 -5.43 37.26 16.03
CA ALA A 121 -6.06 38.39 16.68
C ALA A 121 -6.84 39.29 15.69
N LEU A 122 -6.32 39.53 14.51
CA LEU A 122 -7.03 40.24 13.44
C LEU A 122 -8.22 39.41 12.92
N MET A 123 -8.05 38.11 12.73
CA MET A 123 -9.14 37.17 12.43
C MET A 123 -10.23 37.21 13.50
N MET A 124 -9.86 37.13 14.78
CA MET A 124 -10.79 37.16 15.91
C MET A 124 -11.51 38.52 16.01
N LYS A 125 -10.85 39.63 15.67
CA LYS A 125 -11.46 40.97 15.63
C LYS A 125 -12.41 41.15 14.43
N THR A 126 -12.14 40.55 13.31
CA THR A 126 -12.99 40.61 12.11
C THR A 126 -14.14 39.61 12.12
N LEU A 127 -14.01 38.50 12.86
CA LEU A 127 -15.06 37.46 13.03
C LEU A 127 -16.42 38.00 13.55
N PRO A 128 -16.54 38.97 14.48
CA PRO A 128 -17.84 39.49 14.92
C PRO A 128 -18.60 40.26 13.83
N SER A 129 -17.90 40.94 12.94
CA SER A 129 -18.54 41.59 11.77
C SER A 129 -18.97 40.56 10.71
N ILE A 130 -18.29 39.41 10.68
CA ILE A 130 -18.58 38.27 9.81
C ILE A 130 -19.85 37.52 10.26
N LYS A 131 -20.07 37.36 11.59
CA LYS A 131 -21.26 36.67 12.13
C LYS A 131 -22.59 37.37 11.83
N ARG A 132 -22.60 38.69 11.61
CA ARG A 132 -23.83 39.46 11.35
C ARG A 132 -24.33 39.42 9.90
N SER A 133 -23.54 38.90 8.95
CA SER A 133 -23.86 39.03 7.52
C SER A 133 -23.86 37.73 6.70
N GLY A 134 -23.86 36.57 7.32
CA GLY A 134 -23.76 35.30 6.57
C GLY A 134 -22.42 35.13 5.84
N LEU A 135 -21.40 35.81 6.29
CA LEU A 135 -20.14 36.11 5.59
C LEU A 135 -19.05 35.04 5.75
N VAL A 136 -19.25 33.98 6.57
CA VAL A 136 -18.25 32.89 6.65
C VAL A 136 -18.04 32.23 5.29
N LEU A 137 -19.12 32.09 4.50
CA LEU A 137 -19.01 31.64 3.10
C LEU A 137 -18.29 32.67 2.21
N ASN A 138 -18.42 33.97 2.50
CA ASN A 138 -17.83 35.03 1.68
C ASN A 138 -16.37 35.26 1.95
N VAL A 139 -15.86 35.03 3.18
CA VAL A 139 -14.41 35.08 3.50
C VAL A 139 -13.70 33.88 2.88
N ALA A 140 -14.27 32.68 2.97
CA ALA A 140 -13.75 31.52 2.27
C ALA A 140 -13.82 31.72 0.74
N ALA A 141 -14.92 32.29 0.23
CA ALA A 141 -15.06 32.62 -1.20
C ALA A 141 -14.11 33.74 -1.64
N ALA A 142 -13.82 34.74 -0.79
CA ALA A 142 -12.85 35.80 -1.07
C ALA A 142 -11.40 35.28 -1.03
N ALA A 143 -11.08 34.39 -0.09
CA ALA A 143 -9.79 33.71 -0.01
C ALA A 143 -9.57 32.78 -1.22
N LEU A 144 -10.64 32.21 -1.78
CA LEU A 144 -10.63 31.37 -2.98
C LEU A 144 -10.85 32.14 -4.30
N GLY A 145 -10.97 33.47 -4.26
CA GLY A 145 -11.09 34.31 -5.47
C GLY A 145 -12.50 34.39 -6.07
N PHE A 146 -13.54 33.94 -5.37
CA PHE A 146 -14.93 33.89 -5.90
C PHE A 146 -15.82 35.08 -5.54
N SER A 147 -15.29 36.14 -4.87
CA SER A 147 -16.12 37.29 -4.46
C SER A 147 -16.18 38.41 -5.51
N ARG A 148 -17.39 38.76 -5.92
CA ARG A 148 -17.66 39.77 -6.98
C ARG A 148 -17.58 41.23 -6.55
N LYS A 149 -17.32 41.56 -5.27
CA LYS A 149 -17.39 42.97 -4.77
C LYS A 149 -16.36 43.38 -3.72
N ASN A 150 -15.17 42.75 -3.63
CA ASN A 150 -14.19 43.13 -2.63
C ASN A 150 -13.00 43.89 -3.22
N ASP A 151 -12.54 44.90 -2.48
CA ASP A 151 -11.29 45.59 -2.74
C ASP A 151 -10.15 44.54 -2.86
N PRO A 152 -9.42 44.51 -4.00
CA PRO A 152 -8.33 43.58 -4.22
C PRO A 152 -7.22 43.67 -3.15
N ASN A 153 -7.08 44.79 -2.48
CA ASN A 153 -6.07 45.03 -1.45
C ASN A 153 -6.47 44.37 -0.11
N ILE A 154 -7.76 44.39 0.24
CA ILE A 154 -8.28 43.71 1.41
C ILE A 154 -8.18 42.18 1.22
N SER A 155 -8.53 41.71 0.03
CA SER A 155 -8.42 40.27 -0.32
C SER A 155 -6.97 39.78 -0.28
N LYS A 156 -6.01 40.56 -0.78
CA LYS A 156 -4.58 40.25 -0.69
C LYS A 156 -4.05 40.26 0.75
N SER A 157 -4.45 41.26 1.55
CA SER A 157 -4.02 41.39 2.93
C SER A 157 -4.55 40.25 3.80
N VAL A 158 -5.84 39.87 3.64
CA VAL A 158 -6.44 38.73 4.34
C VAL A 158 -5.77 37.43 3.91
N LYS A 159 -5.53 37.22 2.62
CA LYS A 159 -4.84 36.03 2.10
C LYS A 159 -3.42 35.90 2.66
N ARG A 160 -2.66 37.01 2.72
CA ARG A 160 -1.30 37.04 3.30
C ARG A 160 -1.31 36.77 4.80
N GLY A 161 -2.29 37.28 5.55
CA GLY A 161 -2.41 37.06 7.00
C GLY A 161 -2.84 35.65 7.37
N LEU A 162 -3.50 34.92 6.46
CA LEU A 162 -3.96 33.55 6.68
C LEU A 162 -2.92 32.48 6.33
N VAL A 163 -1.91 32.82 5.51
CA VAL A 163 -0.84 31.86 5.15
C VAL A 163 0.20 31.86 6.27
N PRO A 164 0.49 30.69 6.91
CA PRO A 164 1.53 30.58 7.91
C PRO A 164 2.89 31.03 7.37
N LEU A 165 3.69 31.70 8.18
CA LEU A 165 5.04 32.11 7.81
C LEU A 165 5.93 30.90 7.52
N ALA A 166 5.71 29.79 8.25
CA ALA A 166 6.36 28.51 8.00
C ALA A 166 6.13 28.01 6.56
N GLU A 167 4.91 28.15 6.02
CA GLU A 167 4.62 27.77 4.62
C GLU A 167 5.42 28.58 3.62
N GLN A 168 5.48 29.91 3.82
CA GLN A 168 6.28 30.81 2.97
C GLN A 168 7.77 30.45 3.05
N PHE A 169 8.26 30.13 4.23
CA PHE A 169 9.61 29.69 4.45
C PHE A 169 9.90 28.34 3.76
N PHE A 170 8.97 27.38 3.82
CA PHE A 170 9.10 26.08 3.15
C PHE A 170 9.11 26.22 1.63
N LEU A 171 8.29 27.12 1.07
CA LEU A 171 8.30 27.43 -0.35
C LEU A 171 9.68 27.95 -0.77
N LEU A 172 10.28 28.85 0.01
CA LEU A 172 11.62 29.36 -0.25
C LEU A 172 12.67 28.24 -0.23
N ILE A 173 12.70 27.43 0.84
CA ILE A 173 13.63 26.30 0.98
C ILE A 173 13.43 25.29 -0.15
N GLY A 174 12.20 25.01 -0.53
CA GLY A 174 11.88 24.07 -1.60
C GLY A 174 12.44 24.44 -2.97
N THR A 175 12.82 25.72 -3.18
CA THR A 175 13.39 26.21 -4.44
C THR A 175 14.90 26.08 -4.56
N ILE A 176 15.59 25.71 -3.50
CA ILE A 176 17.07 25.59 -3.48
C ILE A 176 17.51 24.14 -3.31
N GLN A 177 18.68 23.79 -3.81
CA GLN A 177 19.37 22.57 -3.43
C GLN A 177 20.16 22.82 -2.14
N PRO A 178 20.06 22.03 -1.09
CA PRO A 178 19.40 20.72 -0.88
C PRO A 178 18.02 20.81 -0.18
N GLY A 179 17.32 21.91 -0.32
CA GLY A 179 16.09 22.24 0.41
C GLY A 179 15.02 21.17 0.43
N PRO A 180 14.60 20.55 -0.70
CA PRO A 180 13.57 19.51 -0.68
C PRO A 180 13.99 18.30 0.17
N LEU A 181 15.26 17.90 0.14
CA LEU A 181 15.77 16.81 0.98
C LEU A 181 15.75 17.19 2.47
N PHE A 182 16.15 18.43 2.79
CA PHE A 182 16.03 18.96 4.14
C PHE A 182 14.59 18.91 4.65
N LEU A 183 13.62 19.37 3.86
CA LEU A 183 12.20 19.34 4.24
C LEU A 183 11.68 17.92 4.45
N LEU A 184 12.11 16.95 3.65
CA LEU A 184 11.76 15.54 3.85
C LEU A 184 12.33 14.99 5.16
N ASN A 185 13.58 15.30 5.47
CA ASN A 185 14.21 14.88 6.74
C ASN A 185 13.56 15.58 7.93
N LEU A 186 13.28 16.87 7.83
CA LEU A 186 12.55 17.62 8.85
C LEU A 186 11.18 16.98 9.13
N ARG A 187 10.48 16.54 8.09
CA ARG A 187 9.19 15.86 8.23
C ARG A 187 9.31 14.49 8.93
N VAL A 188 10.39 13.74 8.69
CA VAL A 188 10.68 12.50 9.44
C VAL A 188 10.85 12.81 10.92
N ASP A 189 11.72 13.78 11.23
CA ASP A 189 12.00 14.16 12.61
C ASP A 189 10.75 14.73 13.30
N LEU A 190 9.94 15.53 12.61
CA LEU A 190 8.64 16.02 13.10
C LEU A 190 7.74 14.88 13.55
N GLY A 191 7.59 13.83 12.74
CA GLY A 191 6.79 12.65 13.10
C GLY A 191 7.31 11.93 14.35
N ILE A 192 8.63 11.74 14.46
CA ILE A 192 9.30 11.14 15.62
C ILE A 192 9.11 12.00 16.88
N LEU A 193 9.30 13.31 16.75
CA LEU A 193 9.18 14.27 17.86
C LEU A 193 7.75 14.36 18.40
N ILE A 194 6.75 14.37 17.51
CA ILE A 194 5.34 14.31 17.90
C ILE A 194 5.07 13.03 18.71
N GLU A 195 5.53 11.88 18.24
CA GLU A 195 5.30 10.60 18.92
C GLU A 195 5.95 10.56 20.31
N ARG A 196 7.20 11.01 20.43
CA ARG A 196 7.97 10.99 21.69
C ARG A 196 7.52 12.02 22.72
N HIS A 197 7.06 13.18 22.28
CA HIS A 197 6.77 14.32 23.17
C HIS A 197 5.28 14.64 23.30
N ARG A 198 4.39 13.89 22.63
CA ARG A 198 2.93 14.14 22.64
C ARG A 198 2.34 14.33 24.03
N GLU A 199 2.75 13.52 25.01
CA GLU A 199 2.24 13.58 26.38
C GLU A 199 2.85 14.73 27.22
N LYS A 200 4.00 15.26 26.80
CA LYS A 200 4.74 16.31 27.51
C LYS A 200 4.44 17.71 26.98
N LEU A 201 3.96 17.81 25.76
CA LEU A 201 3.64 19.09 25.12
C LEU A 201 2.19 19.51 25.38
N PRO A 202 1.92 20.83 25.48
CA PRO A 202 0.56 21.35 25.46
C PRO A 202 -0.22 20.85 24.24
N LYS A 203 -1.51 20.59 24.40
CA LYS A 203 -2.36 20.09 23.30
C LYS A 203 -2.33 21.02 22.08
N SER A 204 -2.35 22.33 22.29
CA SER A 204 -2.25 23.34 21.22
C SER A 204 -0.95 23.24 20.42
N SER A 205 0.17 22.95 21.10
CA SER A 205 1.45 22.73 20.41
C SER A 205 1.45 21.45 19.57
N VAL A 206 0.85 20.38 20.07
CA VAL A 206 0.69 19.13 19.30
C VAL A 206 -0.17 19.36 18.06
N GLU A 207 -1.29 20.06 18.20
CA GLU A 207 -2.16 20.44 17.07
C GLU A 207 -1.43 21.30 16.03
N ALA A 208 -0.59 22.25 16.49
CA ALA A 208 0.24 23.08 15.61
C ALA A 208 1.30 22.26 14.85
N LEU A 209 1.94 21.28 15.50
CA LEU A 209 2.88 20.37 14.88
C LEU A 209 2.20 19.45 13.84
N GLU A 210 0.99 18.96 14.13
CA GLU A 210 0.19 18.17 13.18
C GLU A 210 -0.22 19.01 11.95
N LEU A 211 -0.55 20.30 12.14
CA LEU A 211 -0.81 21.23 11.05
C LEU A 211 0.45 21.48 10.21
N LEU A 212 1.62 21.59 10.84
CA LEU A 212 2.88 21.74 10.14
C LEU A 212 3.17 20.53 9.21
N ASP A 213 2.89 19.30 9.67
CA ASP A 213 2.99 18.09 8.82
C ASP A 213 2.05 18.18 7.60
N LEU A 214 0.83 18.70 7.79
CA LEU A 214 -0.13 18.88 6.71
C LEU A 214 0.38 19.88 5.67
N ILE A 215 0.90 21.04 6.09
CA ILE A 215 1.51 22.05 5.20
C ILE A 215 2.67 21.43 4.40
N MET A 216 3.54 20.66 5.06
CA MET A 216 4.65 19.99 4.39
C MET A 216 4.18 18.94 3.40
N ARG A 217 3.08 18.24 3.66
CA ARG A 217 2.45 17.31 2.70
C ARG A 217 1.99 18.04 1.45
N ASP A 218 1.28 19.14 1.61
CA ASP A 218 0.72 19.89 0.50
C ASP A 218 1.81 20.45 -0.42
N LEU A 219 2.95 20.87 0.15
CA LEU A 219 4.11 21.31 -0.60
C LEU A 219 4.63 20.23 -1.58
N PHE A 220 4.70 18.98 -1.13
CA PHE A 220 5.14 17.86 -1.97
C PHE A 220 4.00 17.25 -2.81
N ALA A 221 2.74 17.47 -2.47
CA ALA A 221 1.60 16.97 -3.23
C ALA A 221 1.41 17.76 -4.56
N THR A 222 2.02 18.93 -4.68
CA THR A 222 1.90 19.78 -5.86
C THR A 222 2.59 19.14 -7.07
N GLN A 223 1.81 18.53 -7.94
CA GLN A 223 2.28 17.75 -9.11
C GLN A 223 3.12 18.57 -10.10
N GLY A 224 2.94 19.90 -10.16
CA GLY A 224 3.67 20.79 -11.06
C GLY A 224 5.20 20.82 -10.85
N SER A 225 5.69 20.43 -9.67
CA SER A 225 7.11 20.36 -9.35
C SER A 225 7.74 19.00 -9.65
N MET A 226 6.94 18.00 -10.06
CA MET A 226 7.39 16.64 -10.31
C MET A 226 7.78 16.41 -11.76
N ARG A 227 8.82 15.60 -11.97
CA ARG A 227 9.30 15.18 -13.29
C ARG A 227 9.39 13.66 -13.34
N PHE A 228 8.62 13.06 -14.25
CA PHE A 228 8.68 11.65 -14.56
C PHE A 228 9.79 11.37 -15.57
N ARG A 229 10.75 10.50 -15.23
CA ARG A 229 11.90 10.20 -16.08
C ARG A 229 12.27 8.72 -16.01
N ARG A 230 12.81 8.21 -17.12
CA ARG A 230 13.50 6.91 -17.14
C ARG A 230 14.83 7.03 -16.36
N ILE A 231 15.17 5.99 -15.62
CA ILE A 231 16.45 5.80 -14.97
C ILE A 231 17.16 4.66 -15.70
N ASP A 232 18.37 4.93 -16.16
CA ASP A 232 19.24 3.98 -16.83
C ASP A 232 20.71 4.22 -16.45
N LEU A 233 21.63 3.52 -17.09
CA LEU A 233 23.06 3.61 -16.78
C LEU A 233 23.76 4.84 -17.39
N SER A 234 23.06 5.73 -18.09
CA SER A 234 23.64 6.96 -18.66
C SER A 234 24.07 7.97 -17.60
N SER A 235 23.57 7.81 -16.35
CA SER A 235 23.95 8.64 -15.20
C SER A 235 24.47 7.77 -14.07
N GLU A 236 25.75 7.92 -13.74
CA GLU A 236 26.41 7.23 -12.63
C GLU A 236 25.72 7.55 -11.28
N ASP A 237 25.38 8.82 -11.05
CA ASP A 237 24.69 9.26 -9.84
C ASP A 237 23.34 8.55 -9.65
N LEU A 238 22.56 8.39 -10.72
CA LEU A 238 21.27 7.72 -10.66
C LEU A 238 21.43 6.21 -10.47
N ALA A 239 22.43 5.58 -11.10
CA ALA A 239 22.72 4.18 -10.90
C ALA A 239 23.17 3.91 -9.46
N ALA A 240 24.07 4.73 -8.91
CA ALA A 240 24.49 4.67 -7.50
C ALA A 240 23.30 4.92 -6.54
N PHE A 241 22.40 5.83 -6.91
CA PHE A 241 21.20 6.11 -6.13
C PHE A 241 20.27 4.89 -6.06
N VAL A 242 20.00 4.21 -7.18
CA VAL A 242 19.20 2.98 -7.21
C VAL A 242 19.86 1.89 -6.37
N LEU A 243 21.17 1.69 -6.54
CA LEU A 243 21.95 0.73 -5.77
C LEU A 243 21.79 0.92 -4.24
N LYS A 244 21.84 2.17 -3.77
CA LYS A 244 21.72 2.51 -2.35
C LYS A 244 20.31 2.40 -1.83
N ASN A 245 19.30 2.78 -2.63
CA ASN A 245 17.93 3.01 -2.16
C ASN A 245 16.93 1.92 -2.56
N GLU A 246 17.35 0.87 -3.30
CA GLU A 246 16.48 -0.28 -3.55
C GLU A 246 16.18 -1.03 -2.25
N ARG A 247 14.88 -1.09 -1.89
CA ARG A 247 14.40 -1.60 -0.60
C ARG A 247 13.67 -2.94 -0.70
N VAL A 248 13.14 -3.26 -1.87
CA VAL A 248 12.32 -4.47 -2.07
C VAL A 248 13.22 -5.65 -2.41
N HIS A 249 14.03 -5.53 -3.46
CA HIS A 249 14.96 -6.56 -3.89
C HIS A 249 16.38 -5.98 -3.96
N GLN A 250 17.15 -6.21 -2.91
CA GLN A 250 18.49 -5.65 -2.79
C GLN A 250 19.34 -5.97 -4.02
N VAL A 251 19.97 -4.93 -4.58
CA VAL A 251 20.95 -5.08 -5.67
C VAL A 251 22.22 -5.70 -5.09
N ARG A 252 22.67 -6.83 -5.63
CA ARG A 252 23.76 -7.63 -5.09
C ARG A 252 25.09 -7.38 -5.78
N SER A 253 25.07 -6.96 -7.06
CA SER A 253 26.27 -6.77 -7.87
C SER A 253 26.04 -5.73 -8.97
N TRP A 254 27.15 -5.34 -9.63
CA TRP A 254 27.08 -4.51 -10.83
C TRP A 254 26.28 -5.18 -11.96
N ALA A 255 26.50 -6.46 -12.20
CA ALA A 255 25.76 -7.22 -13.21
C ALA A 255 24.26 -7.26 -12.93
N ASP A 256 23.85 -7.38 -11.66
CA ASP A 256 22.47 -7.29 -11.23
C ASP A 256 21.89 -5.88 -11.52
N LEU A 257 22.63 -4.81 -11.18
CA LEU A 257 22.21 -3.45 -11.49
C LEU A 257 22.07 -3.21 -13.00
N GLN A 258 23.03 -3.69 -13.77
CA GLN A 258 23.03 -3.59 -15.23
C GLN A 258 21.82 -4.30 -15.84
N ARG A 259 21.49 -5.52 -15.42
CA ARG A 259 20.29 -6.22 -15.86
C ARG A 259 19.03 -5.41 -15.60
N ARG A 260 18.91 -4.81 -14.42
CA ARG A 260 17.71 -4.05 -14.02
C ARG A 260 17.54 -2.72 -14.75
N LEU A 261 18.64 -2.02 -15.06
CA LEU A 261 18.60 -0.68 -15.64
C LEU A 261 18.81 -0.65 -17.16
N ALA A 262 19.50 -1.62 -17.73
CA ALA A 262 19.85 -1.69 -19.16
C ALA A 262 19.47 -3.03 -19.83
N GLY A 263 18.94 -4.00 -19.09
CA GLY A 263 18.48 -5.29 -19.64
C GLY A 263 17.34 -5.09 -20.65
N GLN A 264 17.24 -6.06 -21.58
CA GLN A 264 16.18 -6.03 -22.58
C GLN A 264 14.81 -6.15 -21.92
N GLN A 265 13.84 -5.32 -22.38
CA GLN A 265 12.47 -5.26 -21.85
C GLN A 265 12.38 -5.00 -20.33
N ARG A 266 13.44 -4.39 -19.77
CA ARG A 266 13.49 -3.95 -18.39
C ARG A 266 13.57 -2.43 -18.33
N TYR A 267 12.80 -1.85 -17.42
CA TYR A 267 12.64 -0.42 -17.31
C TYR A 267 12.70 -0.01 -15.85
N CYS A 268 13.33 1.13 -15.61
CA CYS A 268 13.26 1.80 -14.34
C CYS A 268 12.79 3.24 -14.57
N PHE A 269 11.77 3.67 -13.83
CA PHE A 269 11.25 5.03 -13.89
C PHE A 269 11.24 5.65 -12.52
N GLY A 270 11.45 6.97 -12.47
CA GLY A 270 11.41 7.73 -11.22
C GLY A 270 10.63 9.02 -11.32
N LEU A 271 10.06 9.43 -10.19
CA LEU A 271 9.57 10.80 -9.99
C LEU A 271 10.63 11.63 -9.26
N PHE A 272 10.98 12.74 -9.85
CA PHE A 272 11.99 13.67 -9.36
C PHE A 272 11.34 14.99 -8.99
N HIS A 273 11.80 15.60 -7.91
CA HIS A 273 11.49 17.01 -7.68
C HIS A 273 12.35 17.88 -8.58
N MET A 274 11.80 18.98 -9.11
CA MET A 274 12.53 19.85 -10.05
C MET A 274 13.85 20.39 -9.48
N HIS A 275 13.92 20.59 -8.18
CA HIS A 275 15.13 21.02 -7.47
C HIS A 275 15.96 19.86 -6.89
N MET A 276 15.62 18.61 -7.23
CA MET A 276 16.38 17.39 -6.91
C MET A 276 16.52 16.50 -8.16
N PRO A 277 17.15 16.96 -9.24
CA PRO A 277 17.18 16.25 -10.52
C PRO A 277 18.03 14.96 -10.51
N HIS A 278 18.91 14.80 -9.53
CA HIS A 278 19.82 13.65 -9.38
C HIS A 278 19.37 12.61 -8.36
N ALA A 279 18.25 12.85 -7.66
CA ALA A 279 17.73 11.97 -6.63
C ALA A 279 16.22 11.79 -6.81
N PRO A 280 15.74 10.64 -7.33
CA PRO A 280 14.32 10.38 -7.40
C PRO A 280 13.69 10.28 -6.00
N LEU A 281 12.52 10.85 -5.82
CA LEU A 281 11.72 10.71 -4.61
C LEU A 281 11.22 9.26 -4.45
N VAL A 282 10.83 8.67 -5.57
CA VAL A 282 10.36 7.29 -5.67
C VAL A 282 10.75 6.75 -7.04
N PHE A 283 11.08 5.47 -7.12
CA PHE A 283 11.35 4.79 -8.39
C PHE A 283 10.70 3.41 -8.43
N VAL A 284 10.43 2.95 -9.64
CA VAL A 284 9.75 1.68 -9.93
C VAL A 284 10.56 0.90 -10.96
N GLN A 285 10.68 -0.40 -10.75
CA GLN A 285 11.31 -1.32 -11.70
C GLN A 285 10.25 -2.21 -12.33
N VAL A 286 10.33 -2.37 -13.65
CA VAL A 286 9.34 -3.01 -14.50
C VAL A 286 10.02 -3.96 -15.47
N VAL A 287 9.41 -5.11 -15.71
CA VAL A 287 9.78 -6.04 -16.76
C VAL A 287 8.55 -6.32 -17.64
N VAL A 288 8.79 -6.53 -18.94
CA VAL A 288 7.76 -6.93 -19.90
C VAL A 288 7.92 -8.42 -20.21
N THR A 289 6.82 -9.19 -20.10
CA THR A 289 6.81 -10.65 -20.21
C THR A 289 5.64 -11.12 -21.09
N ASP A 290 5.61 -12.39 -21.45
CA ASP A 290 4.51 -13.05 -22.15
C ASP A 290 3.52 -13.76 -21.22
N HIS A 291 3.80 -13.78 -19.91
CA HIS A 291 2.97 -14.42 -18.89
C HIS A 291 2.99 -13.65 -17.57
N LEU A 292 2.04 -13.99 -16.70
CA LEU A 292 2.01 -13.48 -15.32
C LEU A 292 3.09 -14.18 -14.49
N CYS A 293 4.09 -13.42 -14.05
CA CYS A 293 5.21 -13.98 -13.29
C CYS A 293 4.77 -14.47 -11.90
N ASN A 294 5.14 -15.69 -11.55
CA ASN A 294 4.85 -16.33 -10.28
C ASN A 294 6.08 -16.49 -9.36
N SER A 295 7.28 -16.12 -9.84
CA SER A 295 8.54 -16.13 -9.07
C SER A 295 9.39 -14.91 -9.43
N ILE A 296 10.10 -14.41 -8.42
CA ILE A 296 11.01 -13.25 -8.60
C ILE A 296 12.37 -13.66 -9.18
N THR A 297 12.81 -14.90 -8.97
CA THR A 297 14.14 -15.38 -9.35
C THR A 297 14.41 -15.21 -10.85
N PRO A 298 13.53 -15.63 -11.78
CA PRO A 298 13.76 -15.41 -13.21
C PRO A 298 13.89 -13.93 -13.57
N ILE A 299 13.15 -13.06 -12.90
CA ILE A 299 13.22 -11.61 -13.13
C ILE A 299 14.58 -11.05 -12.71
N LEU A 300 15.16 -11.51 -11.60
CA LEU A 300 16.39 -10.95 -11.04
C LEU A 300 17.65 -11.61 -11.59
N GLU A 301 17.64 -12.90 -11.88
CA GLU A 301 18.85 -13.71 -12.11
C GLU A 301 19.05 -14.13 -13.57
N GLU A 302 17.97 -14.24 -14.36
CA GLU A 302 18.10 -14.67 -15.74
C GLU A 302 18.37 -13.52 -16.71
N GLU A 303 19.28 -13.76 -17.66
CA GLU A 303 19.41 -12.92 -18.86
C GLU A 303 18.28 -13.32 -19.81
N THR A 304 17.19 -12.56 -19.77
CA THR A 304 16.05 -12.84 -20.65
C THR A 304 16.36 -12.44 -22.08
N SER A 305 16.23 -13.40 -23.01
CA SER A 305 16.04 -13.08 -24.44
C SER A 305 14.77 -12.23 -24.61
N PRO A 306 14.73 -11.30 -25.58
CA PRO A 306 13.54 -10.47 -25.79
C PRO A 306 12.34 -11.34 -26.06
N VAL A 307 11.28 -11.13 -25.29
CA VAL A 307 10.00 -11.81 -25.48
C VAL A 307 9.40 -11.37 -26.81
N LYS A 308 9.09 -12.34 -27.69
CA LYS A 308 8.59 -12.05 -29.04
C LYS A 308 7.18 -11.45 -29.01
N ASN A 309 6.32 -11.99 -28.14
CA ASN A 309 4.92 -11.59 -28.03
C ASN A 309 4.61 -11.16 -26.59
N PRO A 310 5.05 -9.96 -26.19
CA PRO A 310 4.80 -9.49 -24.83
C PRO A 310 3.31 -9.22 -24.62
N SER A 311 2.77 -9.70 -23.49
CA SER A 311 1.37 -9.53 -23.10
C SER A 311 1.20 -8.94 -21.71
N HIS A 312 2.28 -8.93 -20.88
CA HIS A 312 2.24 -8.53 -19.50
C HIS A 312 3.30 -7.46 -19.16
N ILE A 313 2.91 -6.51 -18.34
CA ILE A 313 3.78 -5.50 -17.73
C ILE A 313 3.83 -5.82 -16.23
N ILE A 314 5.00 -6.24 -15.72
CA ILE A 314 5.16 -6.68 -14.34
C ILE A 314 6.00 -5.67 -13.54
N PHE A 315 5.38 -5.06 -12.54
CA PHE A 315 6.03 -4.18 -11.57
C PHE A 315 6.56 -5.01 -10.41
N TYR A 316 7.87 -5.17 -10.28
CA TYR A 316 8.46 -6.04 -9.26
C TYR A 316 9.14 -5.28 -8.11
N SER A 317 9.38 -3.98 -8.26
CA SER A 317 9.87 -3.13 -7.16
C SER A 317 9.31 -1.72 -7.26
N VAL A 318 8.86 -1.18 -6.11
CA VAL A 318 8.55 0.24 -5.92
C VAL A 318 9.25 0.69 -4.65
N SER A 319 10.30 1.52 -4.82
CA SER A 319 11.15 1.97 -3.72
C SER A 319 11.05 3.47 -3.50
N THR A 320 10.78 3.89 -2.26
CA THR A 320 10.81 5.29 -1.84
C THR A 320 12.17 5.64 -1.25
N SER A 321 12.73 6.78 -1.64
CA SER A 321 14.05 7.21 -1.21
C SER A 321 14.10 7.72 0.24
N ASN A 322 12.96 8.19 0.76
CA ASN A 322 12.90 8.81 2.08
C ASN A 322 11.56 8.49 2.77
N THR A 323 11.61 8.15 4.04
CA THR A 323 10.41 7.86 4.85
C THR A 323 9.50 9.09 5.04
N GLY A 324 10.03 10.31 4.88
CA GLY A 324 9.27 11.56 4.84
C GLY A 324 8.29 11.67 3.68
N LEU A 325 8.35 10.78 2.70
CA LEU A 325 7.38 10.67 1.60
C LEU A 325 6.12 9.87 1.97
N ARG A 326 6.09 9.27 3.16
CA ARG A 326 4.95 8.46 3.61
C ARG A 326 3.67 9.30 3.66
N GLY A 327 2.60 8.78 3.07
CA GLY A 327 1.29 9.43 3.02
C GLY A 327 1.12 10.51 1.95
N LEU A 328 2.13 10.73 1.08
CA LEU A 328 2.07 11.74 -0.01
C LEU A 328 1.50 11.21 -1.33
N ASN A 329 1.11 9.94 -1.41
CA ASN A 329 0.61 9.27 -2.61
C ASN A 329 1.53 9.33 -3.84
N ILE A 330 2.81 9.70 -3.67
CA ILE A 330 3.79 9.88 -4.76
C ILE A 330 4.07 8.54 -5.45
N ALA A 331 4.14 7.44 -4.69
CA ALA A 331 4.32 6.10 -5.26
C ALA A 331 3.13 5.68 -6.12
N SER A 332 1.89 6.01 -5.71
CA SER A 332 0.68 5.80 -6.49
C SER A 332 0.70 6.57 -7.81
N HIS A 333 1.13 7.83 -7.75
CA HIS A 333 1.26 8.68 -8.92
C HIS A 333 2.32 8.15 -9.90
N LEU A 334 3.49 7.74 -9.39
CA LEU A 334 4.53 7.10 -10.20
C LEU A 334 4.01 5.84 -10.90
N LEU A 335 3.33 4.96 -10.15
CA LEU A 335 2.79 3.72 -10.68
C LEU A 335 1.81 3.98 -11.82
N PHE A 336 0.88 4.93 -11.65
CA PHE A 336 -0.09 5.31 -12.67
C PHE A 336 0.59 5.86 -13.94
N LEU A 337 1.54 6.80 -13.81
CA LEU A 337 2.31 7.34 -14.94
C LEU A 337 3.12 6.24 -15.65
N THR A 338 3.65 5.29 -14.89
CA THR A 338 4.41 4.18 -15.45
C THR A 338 3.49 3.21 -16.22
N ILE A 339 2.30 2.89 -15.70
CA ILE A 339 1.31 2.09 -16.44
C ILE A 339 0.98 2.77 -17.77
N GLN A 340 0.63 4.06 -17.75
CA GLN A 340 0.33 4.82 -18.98
C GLN A 340 1.50 4.80 -19.97
N ARG A 341 2.72 5.02 -19.47
CA ARG A 341 3.93 5.02 -20.32
C ARG A 341 4.19 3.65 -20.93
N MET A 342 4.12 2.60 -20.12
CA MET A 342 4.39 1.23 -20.56
C MET A 342 3.31 0.72 -21.52
N THR A 343 2.03 1.00 -21.28
CA THR A 343 0.93 0.66 -22.19
C THR A 343 1.08 1.39 -23.53
N SER A 344 1.53 2.64 -23.53
CA SER A 344 1.83 3.39 -24.76
C SER A 344 3.02 2.80 -25.53
N MET A 345 4.04 2.28 -24.82
CA MET A 345 5.22 1.65 -25.46
C MET A 345 4.92 0.22 -25.95
N PHE A 346 4.03 -0.50 -25.28
CA PHE A 346 3.65 -1.88 -25.54
C PHE A 346 2.13 -2.01 -25.61
N PRO A 347 1.48 -1.54 -26.70
CA PRO A 347 0.02 -1.56 -26.82
C PRO A 347 -0.58 -2.96 -26.80
N GLN A 348 0.21 -3.98 -27.15
CA GLN A 348 -0.18 -5.39 -27.11
C GLN A 348 -0.23 -5.97 -25.68
N CYS A 349 0.37 -5.31 -24.70
CA CYS A 349 0.30 -5.75 -23.32
C CYS A 349 -1.07 -5.37 -22.71
N THR A 350 -1.91 -6.37 -22.49
CA THR A 350 -3.26 -6.22 -21.93
C THR A 350 -3.30 -6.27 -20.41
N THR A 351 -2.24 -6.79 -19.79
CA THR A 351 -2.17 -6.97 -18.33
C THR A 351 -1.05 -6.15 -17.72
N ALA A 352 -1.40 -5.29 -16.77
CA ALA A 352 -0.49 -4.58 -15.89
C ALA A 352 -0.66 -5.13 -14.47
N ALA A 353 0.37 -5.80 -13.94
CA ALA A 353 0.31 -6.44 -12.64
C ALA A 353 1.63 -6.26 -11.86
N THR A 354 1.57 -6.45 -10.55
CA THR A 354 2.78 -6.48 -9.73
C THR A 354 3.21 -7.91 -9.43
N LEU A 355 4.44 -8.08 -8.94
CA LEU A 355 4.88 -9.23 -8.18
C LEU A 355 5.45 -8.68 -6.86
N SER A 356 4.63 -8.73 -5.81
CA SER A 356 4.87 -7.98 -4.56
C SER A 356 5.05 -8.91 -3.36
N PRO A 357 5.97 -8.61 -2.42
CA PRO A 357 6.14 -9.38 -1.19
C PRO A 357 4.97 -9.16 -0.22
N VAL A 358 4.85 -10.07 0.77
CA VAL A 358 3.82 -10.04 1.83
C VAL A 358 4.49 -9.95 3.22
N PRO A 359 5.08 -8.82 3.60
CA PRO A 359 6.05 -8.72 4.70
C PRO A 359 5.49 -9.03 6.09
N GLY A 360 4.18 -8.99 6.29
CA GLY A 360 3.53 -9.27 7.57
C GLY A 360 3.03 -10.69 7.75
N PHE A 361 2.99 -11.50 6.69
CA PHE A 361 2.35 -12.79 6.67
C PHE A 361 2.96 -13.79 7.66
N ALA A 362 4.28 -13.94 7.66
CA ALA A 362 4.95 -14.91 8.54
C ALA A 362 4.62 -14.68 10.02
N ARG A 363 4.65 -13.44 10.48
CA ARG A 363 4.30 -13.08 11.87
C ARG A 363 2.84 -13.36 12.18
N TRP A 364 1.94 -12.97 11.29
CA TRP A 364 0.50 -13.19 11.45
C TRP A 364 0.17 -14.70 11.49
N PHE A 365 0.71 -15.47 10.55
CA PHE A 365 0.41 -16.89 10.41
C PHE A 365 0.95 -17.71 11.60
N LYS A 366 2.20 -17.46 12.01
CA LYS A 366 2.80 -18.09 13.18
C LYS A 366 2.00 -17.79 14.46
N ALA A 367 1.55 -16.55 14.64
CA ALA A 367 0.70 -16.16 15.77
C ALA A 367 -0.67 -16.85 15.72
N ALA A 368 -1.27 -16.98 14.54
CA ALA A 368 -2.55 -17.64 14.35
C ALA A 368 -2.46 -19.17 14.62
N LEU A 369 -1.37 -19.82 14.17
CA LEU A 369 -1.11 -21.24 14.49
C LEU A 369 -0.89 -21.47 15.99
N ALA A 370 -0.20 -20.55 16.68
CA ALA A 370 0.01 -20.65 18.12
C ALA A 370 -1.29 -20.52 18.93
N ASN A 371 -2.23 -19.69 18.47
CA ASN A 371 -3.52 -19.48 19.14
C ASN A 371 -4.57 -20.54 18.81
N GLY A 372 -4.43 -21.30 17.72
CA GLY A 372 -5.36 -22.33 17.28
C GLY A 372 -5.58 -23.47 18.30
N ASP A 373 -4.62 -23.68 19.20
CA ASP A 373 -4.72 -24.70 20.25
C ASP A 373 -5.59 -24.31 21.46
N GLN A 374 -5.79 -23.03 21.72
CA GLN A 374 -6.59 -22.61 22.88
C GLN A 374 -8.09 -22.87 22.68
N GLN A 375 -8.54 -22.97 21.43
CA GLN A 375 -9.95 -23.27 21.13
C GLN A 375 -10.29 -24.75 21.19
N SER A 376 -9.35 -25.66 20.85
CA SER A 376 -9.56 -27.10 20.98
C SER A 376 -9.59 -27.57 22.45
N GLN A 377 -8.96 -26.82 23.35
CA GLN A 377 -9.00 -27.12 24.81
C GLN A 377 -10.15 -26.41 25.54
N ALA A 378 -10.68 -25.29 25.01
CA ALA A 378 -11.76 -24.52 25.63
C ALA A 378 -13.12 -25.27 25.62
N THR A 379 -13.28 -26.34 24.86
CA THR A 379 -14.46 -27.23 24.90
C THR A 379 -14.41 -28.24 26.03
N SER A 380 -13.24 -28.47 26.65
CA SER A 380 -13.12 -29.42 27.78
C SER A 380 -12.97 -28.78 29.16
N ASP A 381 -12.46 -27.52 29.26
CA ASP A 381 -12.14 -26.90 30.56
C ASP A 381 -12.48 -25.41 30.66
N ALA A 382 -13.76 -25.08 30.64
CA ALA A 382 -14.24 -23.68 30.72
C ALA A 382 -14.03 -22.99 32.09
N LYS A 383 -13.27 -23.55 33.02
CA LYS A 383 -13.12 -23.02 34.40
C LYS A 383 -11.73 -22.56 34.85
N ASN A 384 -10.64 -22.78 34.09
CA ASN A 384 -9.28 -22.51 34.59
C ASN A 384 -8.39 -21.51 33.80
N VAL A 385 -8.87 -20.77 32.80
CA VAL A 385 -8.02 -19.97 31.91
C VAL A 385 -8.01 -18.45 32.25
N LEU A 386 -8.21 -18.07 33.50
CA LEU A 386 -8.22 -16.64 33.89
C LEU A 386 -6.89 -16.13 34.50
N LYS A 387 -5.79 -16.88 34.49
CA LYS A 387 -4.58 -16.49 35.26
C LYS A 387 -3.25 -16.32 34.53
N ASN A 388 -3.13 -16.39 33.23
CA ASN A 388 -1.84 -16.11 32.56
C ASN A 388 -1.98 -15.12 31.39
N LYS A 389 -2.08 -13.82 31.75
CA LYS A 389 -1.90 -12.70 30.79
C LYS A 389 -0.42 -12.35 30.70
N GLN A 390 0.29 -12.89 29.71
CA GLN A 390 1.54 -12.28 29.24
C GLN A 390 1.23 -11.24 28.16
N HIS A 391 1.91 -10.09 28.23
CA HIS A 391 1.76 -8.88 27.44
C HIS A 391 1.72 -9.11 25.93
N ILE A 392 0.52 -9.14 25.36
CA ILE A 392 0.28 -8.89 23.94
C ILE A 392 -0.31 -7.48 23.86
N ASP A 393 0.27 -6.64 22.99
CA ASP A 393 -0.18 -5.26 22.75
C ASP A 393 -1.72 -5.24 22.58
N PRO A 394 -2.48 -4.51 23.43
CA PRO A 394 -3.94 -4.46 23.35
C PRO A 394 -4.49 -3.92 22.02
N LYS A 395 -3.63 -3.27 21.21
CA LYS A 395 -3.97 -2.73 19.89
C LYS A 395 -3.96 -3.78 18.79
N MET A 396 -3.48 -4.97 19.06
CA MET A 396 -3.41 -6.10 18.14
C MET A 396 -4.38 -7.22 18.59
N ARG A 397 -5.66 -6.91 18.68
CA ARG A 397 -6.69 -7.96 18.74
C ARG A 397 -6.78 -8.61 17.36
N LEU A 398 -5.92 -9.60 17.15
CA LEU A 398 -6.16 -10.64 16.14
C LEU A 398 -7.34 -11.45 16.68
N GLU A 399 -8.53 -11.26 16.12
CA GLU A 399 -9.61 -12.20 16.37
C GLU A 399 -9.13 -13.54 15.77
N PRO A 400 -9.02 -14.60 16.57
CA PRO A 400 -8.57 -15.90 16.07
C PRO A 400 -9.57 -16.36 15.02
N PRO A 401 -9.12 -16.96 13.90
CA PRO A 401 -10.04 -17.56 12.95
C PRO A 401 -10.85 -18.63 13.68
N GLU A 402 -12.17 -18.56 13.61
CA GLU A 402 -13.09 -19.60 14.15
C GLU A 402 -12.89 -20.95 13.44
N ARG A 403 -12.00 -21.02 12.47
CA ARG A 403 -11.75 -22.16 11.59
C ARG A 403 -10.31 -22.62 11.59
N SER A 404 -10.12 -23.94 11.48
CA SER A 404 -8.85 -24.57 11.13
C SER A 404 -8.28 -24.03 9.80
N PHE A 405 -6.95 -23.92 9.72
CA PHE A 405 -6.26 -23.64 8.45
C PHE A 405 -6.25 -24.85 7.51
N PHE A 406 -6.61 -26.01 8.00
CA PHE A 406 -6.59 -27.26 7.25
C PHE A 406 -8.02 -27.66 6.86
N THR A 407 -8.23 -28.05 5.61
CA THR A 407 -9.42 -28.80 5.23
C THR A 407 -9.35 -30.22 5.83
N THR A 408 -10.47 -30.94 5.83
CA THR A 408 -10.51 -32.32 6.33
C THR A 408 -9.52 -33.21 5.57
N GLU A 409 -9.47 -33.06 4.25
CA GLU A 409 -8.59 -33.82 3.36
C GLU A 409 -7.11 -33.50 3.63
N GLN A 410 -6.77 -32.22 3.77
CA GLN A 410 -5.42 -31.78 4.10
C GLN A 410 -4.97 -32.27 5.47
N ALA A 411 -5.87 -32.21 6.47
CA ALA A 411 -5.59 -32.71 7.80
C ALA A 411 -5.35 -34.23 7.79
N GLN A 412 -6.15 -34.99 7.05
CA GLN A 412 -5.99 -36.43 6.88
C GLN A 412 -4.67 -36.78 6.20
N LEU A 413 -4.37 -36.11 5.06
CA LEU A 413 -3.13 -36.29 4.31
C LEU A 413 -1.90 -36.09 5.19
N LEU A 414 -1.84 -34.96 5.92
CA LEU A 414 -0.71 -34.63 6.79
C LEU A 414 -0.60 -35.58 7.97
N THR A 415 -1.74 -35.98 8.56
CA THR A 415 -1.81 -36.99 9.65
C THR A 415 -1.24 -38.33 9.19
N MET A 416 -1.70 -38.85 8.06
CA MET A 416 -1.24 -40.11 7.50
C MET A 416 0.25 -40.08 7.12
N LYS A 417 0.68 -38.99 6.47
CA LYS A 417 2.03 -38.88 5.91
C LYS A 417 3.12 -38.66 6.97
N TYR A 418 2.81 -37.84 7.96
CA TYR A 418 3.80 -37.45 8.98
C TYR A 418 3.56 -38.10 10.35
N GLY A 419 2.55 -38.95 10.48
CA GLY A 419 2.21 -39.64 11.75
C GLY A 419 1.80 -38.67 12.87
N VAL A 420 1.23 -37.52 12.53
CA VAL A 420 0.89 -36.43 13.45
C VAL A 420 -0.60 -36.50 13.80
N ASN A 421 -0.94 -36.40 15.07
CA ASN A 421 -2.35 -36.32 15.47
C ASN A 421 -2.98 -35.02 14.93
N GLN A 422 -4.18 -35.13 14.38
CA GLN A 422 -4.93 -34.00 13.81
C GLN A 422 -5.11 -32.85 14.81
N LEU A 423 -5.28 -33.15 16.10
CA LEU A 423 -5.45 -32.15 17.16
C LEU A 423 -4.23 -31.25 17.37
N VAL A 424 -3.03 -31.68 16.98
CA VAL A 424 -1.78 -30.95 17.16
C VAL A 424 -1.15 -30.46 15.83
N LEU A 425 -1.87 -30.57 14.71
CA LEU A 425 -1.38 -30.18 13.40
C LEU A 425 -0.91 -28.71 13.36
N HIS A 426 -1.59 -27.81 14.07
CA HIS A 426 -1.19 -26.39 14.15
C HIS A 426 0.19 -26.24 14.80
N LYS A 427 0.44 -26.92 15.92
CA LYS A 427 1.76 -26.93 16.60
C LYS A 427 2.83 -27.57 15.76
N TRP A 428 2.49 -28.68 15.11
CA TRP A 428 3.41 -29.38 14.22
C TRP A 428 3.84 -28.47 13.06
N LEU A 429 2.89 -27.84 12.35
CA LEU A 429 3.20 -26.93 11.26
C LEU A 429 4.00 -25.72 11.74
N LEU A 430 3.61 -25.12 12.89
CA LEU A 430 4.35 -24.03 13.50
C LEU A 430 5.80 -24.42 13.79
N LYS A 431 6.06 -25.60 14.34
CA LYS A 431 7.40 -26.12 14.59
C LYS A 431 8.17 -26.28 13.28
N LYS A 432 7.55 -26.88 12.25
CA LYS A 432 8.18 -27.09 10.93
C LYS A 432 8.59 -25.78 10.28
N ILE A 433 7.68 -24.81 10.12
CA ILE A 433 7.98 -23.52 9.46
C ILE A 433 8.79 -22.54 10.33
N SER A 434 9.11 -22.91 11.57
CA SER A 434 10.03 -22.15 12.43
C SER A 434 11.48 -22.58 12.28
N ASP A 435 11.73 -23.75 11.70
CA ASP A 435 13.05 -24.18 11.29
C ASP A 435 13.54 -23.32 10.11
N PRO A 436 14.69 -22.66 10.15
CA PRO A 436 15.21 -21.85 9.05
C PRO A 436 15.36 -22.63 7.72
N GLU A 437 15.58 -23.95 7.79
CA GLU A 437 15.85 -24.81 6.64
C GLU A 437 14.60 -25.55 6.10
N TRP A 438 13.39 -25.28 6.65
CA TRP A 438 12.15 -25.95 6.28
C TRP A 438 11.88 -25.95 4.76
N HIS A 439 12.28 -24.90 4.09
CA HIS A 439 12.07 -24.68 2.66
C HIS A 439 12.89 -25.60 1.76
N LYS A 440 13.90 -26.29 2.31
CA LYS A 440 14.72 -27.28 1.60
C LYS A 440 14.09 -28.68 1.57
N ASP A 441 13.12 -28.94 2.44
CA ASP A 441 12.30 -30.15 2.42
C ASP A 441 11.23 -29.99 1.35
N MET A 442 11.55 -30.40 0.11
CA MET A 442 10.66 -30.24 -1.04
C MET A 442 9.33 -31.01 -0.87
N GLU A 443 9.36 -32.13 -0.17
CA GLU A 443 8.17 -32.93 0.12
C GLU A 443 7.25 -32.20 1.08
N LEU A 444 7.78 -31.62 2.14
CA LEU A 444 7.04 -30.76 3.07
C LEU A 444 6.45 -29.55 2.32
N VAL A 445 7.27 -28.86 1.53
CA VAL A 445 6.87 -27.68 0.76
C VAL A 445 5.66 -27.98 -0.11
N GLU A 446 5.67 -29.09 -0.83
CA GLU A 446 4.54 -29.47 -1.70
C GLU A 446 3.28 -29.81 -0.89
N ASN A 447 3.41 -30.55 0.21
CA ASN A 447 2.27 -30.98 1.03
C ASN A 447 1.60 -29.83 1.82
N ILE A 448 2.32 -28.73 2.07
CA ILE A 448 1.74 -27.56 2.77
C ILE A 448 1.35 -26.42 1.82
N ARG A 449 1.58 -26.55 0.51
CA ARG A 449 1.34 -25.51 -0.51
C ARG A 449 -0.06 -24.91 -0.40
N ASP A 450 -1.08 -25.74 -0.44
CA ASP A 450 -2.48 -25.29 -0.43
C ASP A 450 -2.86 -24.64 0.89
N VAL A 451 -2.36 -25.18 2.02
CA VAL A 451 -2.57 -24.58 3.34
C VAL A 451 -1.95 -23.17 3.39
N MET A 452 -0.73 -23.03 2.86
CA MET A 452 0.01 -21.76 2.87
C MET A 452 -0.65 -20.72 1.95
N THR A 453 -1.06 -21.11 0.74
CA THR A 453 -1.72 -20.20 -0.20
C THR A 453 -3.09 -19.76 0.30
N ALA A 454 -3.90 -20.66 0.84
CA ALA A 454 -5.20 -20.34 1.44
C ALA A 454 -5.04 -19.44 2.68
N ALA A 455 -4.06 -19.71 3.55
CA ALA A 455 -3.78 -18.86 4.71
C ALA A 455 -3.33 -17.46 4.29
N CYS A 456 -2.48 -17.34 3.26
CA CYS A 456 -2.05 -16.05 2.71
C CYS A 456 -3.22 -15.28 2.09
N ALA A 457 -4.12 -15.97 1.35
CA ALA A 457 -5.34 -15.38 0.82
C ALA A 457 -6.23 -14.80 1.93
N ARG A 458 -6.44 -15.54 3.02
CA ARG A 458 -7.19 -15.05 4.19
C ARG A 458 -6.53 -13.84 4.82
N TYR A 459 -5.20 -13.85 4.98
CA TYR A 459 -4.44 -12.72 5.50
C TYR A 459 -4.63 -11.46 4.66
N ILE A 460 -4.46 -11.55 3.34
CA ILE A 460 -4.56 -10.41 2.43
C ILE A 460 -6.00 -9.91 2.29
N LEU A 461 -6.98 -10.81 2.24
CA LEU A 461 -8.36 -10.43 1.96
C LEU A 461 -9.14 -10.03 3.22
N PHE A 462 -8.84 -10.61 4.39
CA PHE A 462 -9.70 -10.47 5.58
C PHE A 462 -8.99 -9.99 6.85
N ALA A 463 -7.66 -10.14 6.99
CA ALA A 463 -6.99 -9.58 8.17
C ALA A 463 -7.04 -8.04 8.13
N ARG A 464 -7.58 -7.42 9.19
CA ARG A 464 -7.84 -5.99 9.27
C ARG A 464 -7.16 -5.34 10.47
N LYS A 465 -6.76 -4.08 10.27
CA LYS A 465 -6.48 -3.14 11.36
C LYS A 465 -7.46 -1.98 11.20
N GLN A 466 -8.45 -1.91 12.08
CA GLN A 466 -9.65 -1.10 11.87
C GLN A 466 -10.36 -1.55 10.57
N ASP A 467 -10.66 -0.64 9.64
CA ASP A 467 -11.34 -0.94 8.38
C ASP A 467 -10.38 -1.17 7.19
N LYS A 468 -9.05 -1.15 7.43
CA LYS A 468 -8.01 -1.33 6.41
C LYS A 468 -7.40 -2.72 6.48
N ILE A 469 -6.96 -3.24 5.35
CA ILE A 469 -6.16 -4.46 5.27
C ILE A 469 -4.92 -4.33 6.16
N LEU A 470 -4.60 -5.39 6.90
CA LEU A 470 -3.48 -5.41 7.83
C LEU A 470 -2.12 -5.34 7.11
N ASP A 471 -1.99 -6.04 5.97
CA ASP A 471 -0.77 -6.00 5.18
C ASP A 471 -0.60 -4.63 4.49
N PRO A 472 0.52 -3.92 4.69
CA PRO A 472 0.73 -2.59 4.16
C PRO A 472 0.87 -2.58 2.63
N VAL A 473 1.39 -3.64 2.02
CA VAL A 473 1.57 -3.75 0.57
C VAL A 473 0.23 -4.02 -0.10
N ALA A 474 -0.57 -4.97 0.43
CA ALA A 474 -1.93 -5.20 -0.03
C ALA A 474 -2.81 -3.94 0.11
N ASN A 475 -2.76 -3.27 1.27
CA ASN A 475 -3.48 -2.02 1.48
C ASN A 475 -3.08 -0.94 0.47
N PHE A 476 -1.79 -0.81 0.15
CA PHE A 476 -1.31 0.13 -0.88
C PHE A 476 -1.90 -0.17 -2.26
N HIS A 477 -1.84 -1.41 -2.73
CA HIS A 477 -2.32 -1.77 -4.06
C HIS A 477 -3.85 -1.68 -4.17
N LEU A 478 -4.58 -2.18 -3.18
CA LEU A 478 -6.05 -2.16 -3.17
C LEU A 478 -6.63 -0.74 -3.09
N GLN A 479 -6.05 0.14 -2.28
CA GLN A 479 -6.49 1.56 -2.27
C GLN A 479 -6.21 2.30 -3.58
N ASN A 480 -5.28 1.81 -4.40
CA ASN A 480 -4.96 2.32 -5.73
C ASN A 480 -5.75 1.61 -6.85
N GLY A 481 -6.72 0.79 -6.49
CA GLY A 481 -7.67 0.19 -7.42
C GLY A 481 -7.21 -1.11 -8.08
N ALA A 482 -6.14 -1.74 -7.58
CA ALA A 482 -5.77 -3.08 -8.01
C ALA A 482 -6.73 -4.15 -7.43
N GLN A 483 -6.76 -5.31 -8.08
CA GLN A 483 -7.35 -6.54 -7.53
C GLN A 483 -6.25 -7.53 -7.14
N VAL A 484 -6.51 -8.38 -6.15
CA VAL A 484 -5.66 -9.55 -5.85
C VAL A 484 -5.87 -10.54 -6.98
N GLU A 485 -4.85 -10.74 -7.81
CA GLU A 485 -4.95 -11.60 -9.01
C GLU A 485 -4.54 -13.02 -8.72
N GLN A 486 -3.34 -13.18 -8.13
CA GLN A 486 -2.75 -14.48 -7.87
C GLN A 486 -1.87 -14.45 -6.62
N ILE A 487 -1.86 -15.55 -5.87
CA ILE A 487 -1.00 -15.74 -4.69
C ILE A 487 0.01 -16.83 -5.02
N ASN A 488 1.29 -16.52 -4.86
CA ASN A 488 2.41 -17.36 -5.27
C ASN A 488 3.19 -17.85 -4.06
N PHE A 489 3.23 -19.16 -3.87
CA PHE A 489 4.01 -19.80 -2.83
C PHE A 489 5.42 -20.13 -3.32
N MET A 490 6.43 -19.94 -2.48
CA MET A 490 7.87 -20.08 -2.79
C MET A 490 8.32 -19.20 -3.96
N ALA A 491 7.68 -18.04 -4.11
CA ALA A 491 7.95 -17.08 -5.17
C ALA A 491 9.21 -16.24 -4.92
N ASP A 492 9.61 -16.07 -3.67
CA ASP A 492 10.88 -15.47 -3.23
C ASP A 492 11.50 -16.31 -2.10
N THR A 493 12.58 -17.01 -2.40
CA THR A 493 13.29 -17.91 -1.47
C THR A 493 14.48 -17.25 -0.81
N THR A 494 14.62 -15.94 -0.89
CA THR A 494 15.69 -15.23 -0.16
C THR A 494 15.47 -15.33 1.36
N PRO A 495 16.52 -15.34 2.18
CA PRO A 495 16.41 -15.45 3.64
C PRO A 495 15.49 -14.38 4.25
N SER A 496 15.49 -13.17 3.71
CA SER A 496 14.61 -12.09 4.14
C SER A 496 13.14 -12.39 3.85
N ALA A 497 12.83 -12.88 2.65
CA ALA A 497 11.46 -13.23 2.25
C ALA A 497 10.93 -14.45 3.00
N LEU A 498 11.76 -15.48 3.20
CA LEU A 498 11.40 -16.65 4.02
C LEU A 498 11.09 -16.25 5.46
N THR A 499 11.87 -15.32 6.04
CA THR A 499 11.65 -14.83 7.41
C THR A 499 10.39 -13.99 7.55
N SER A 500 10.14 -13.09 6.61
CA SER A 500 9.05 -12.09 6.71
C SER A 500 7.74 -12.55 6.10
N ALA A 501 7.79 -13.36 5.04
CA ALA A 501 6.67 -13.74 4.19
C ALA A 501 6.52 -15.26 3.97
N LEU A 502 7.39 -16.12 4.51
CA LEU A 502 7.43 -17.56 4.24
C LEU A 502 7.45 -17.89 2.73
N GLY A 503 8.18 -17.07 1.95
CA GLY A 503 8.30 -17.23 0.50
C GLY A 503 7.09 -16.78 -0.32
N MET A 504 6.07 -16.17 0.30
CA MET A 504 4.86 -15.73 -0.39
C MET A 504 5.05 -14.42 -1.13
N MET A 505 4.54 -14.35 -2.36
CA MET A 505 4.36 -13.12 -3.14
C MET A 505 2.96 -13.07 -3.76
N VAL A 506 2.52 -11.89 -4.15
CA VAL A 506 1.19 -11.65 -4.71
C VAL A 506 1.27 -10.82 -5.98
N ASN A 507 0.49 -11.20 -6.99
CA ASN A 507 0.22 -10.36 -8.13
C ASN A 507 -1.00 -9.49 -7.86
N TYR A 508 -0.85 -8.18 -7.94
CA TYR A 508 -1.93 -7.19 -7.90
C TYR A 508 -2.13 -6.66 -9.33
N ARG A 509 -3.28 -6.96 -9.94
CA ARG A 509 -3.60 -6.53 -11.31
C ARG A 509 -4.30 -5.18 -11.31
N TYR A 510 -3.86 -4.29 -12.20
CA TYR A 510 -4.47 -2.99 -12.46
C TYR A 510 -5.27 -3.06 -13.76
N CYS A 511 -6.59 -2.99 -13.65
CA CYS A 511 -7.50 -2.94 -14.79
C CYS A 511 -7.92 -1.48 -15.00
N MET A 512 -7.38 -0.81 -16.00
CA MET A 512 -7.61 0.63 -16.24
C MET A 512 -9.09 1.03 -16.33
N PRO A 513 -9.97 0.25 -17.01
CA PRO A 513 -11.40 0.59 -17.07
C PRO A 513 -12.13 0.58 -15.71
N SER A 514 -11.67 -0.22 -14.74
CA SER A 514 -12.33 -0.40 -13.43
C SER A 514 -11.55 0.18 -12.24
N ILE A 515 -10.36 0.74 -12.46
CA ILE A 515 -9.43 1.18 -11.39
C ILE A 515 -10.06 2.17 -10.42
N ASP A 516 -10.84 3.13 -10.91
CA ASP A 516 -11.50 4.13 -10.07
C ASP A 516 -12.61 3.51 -9.22
N VAL A 517 -13.40 2.62 -9.81
CA VAL A 517 -14.50 1.92 -9.13
C VAL A 517 -13.94 1.03 -8.01
N THR A 518 -12.92 0.24 -8.29
CA THR A 518 -12.28 -0.64 -7.28
C THR A 518 -11.59 0.17 -6.17
N SER A 519 -10.90 1.27 -6.53
CA SER A 519 -10.28 2.19 -5.56
C SER A 519 -11.33 2.83 -4.62
N LEU A 520 -12.43 3.35 -5.18
CA LEU A 520 -13.51 3.95 -4.40
C LEU A 520 -14.23 2.93 -3.52
N SER A 521 -14.47 1.72 -4.02
CA SER A 521 -15.08 0.62 -3.28
C SER A 521 -14.23 0.24 -2.06
N TYR A 522 -12.92 0.16 -2.24
CA TYR A 522 -12.00 -0.09 -1.12
C TYR A 522 -11.98 1.07 -0.11
N LYS A 523 -11.80 2.31 -0.56
CA LYS A 523 -11.68 3.49 0.31
C LYS A 523 -12.94 3.80 1.10
N ARG A 524 -14.13 3.59 0.52
CA ARG A 524 -15.41 3.96 1.13
C ARG A 524 -16.11 2.82 1.88
N GLN A 525 -15.90 1.57 1.44
CA GLN A 525 -16.66 0.41 1.90
C GLN A 525 -15.78 -0.75 2.38
N SER A 526 -14.44 -0.58 2.34
CA SER A 526 -13.46 -1.62 2.69
C SER A 526 -13.60 -2.90 1.85
N LEU A 527 -14.07 -2.78 0.61
CA LEU A 527 -14.26 -3.86 -0.34
C LEU A 527 -12.94 -4.13 -1.08
N ALA A 528 -12.28 -5.25 -0.79
CA ALA A 528 -11.04 -5.63 -1.45
C ALA A 528 -11.33 -6.43 -2.72
N ALA A 529 -10.97 -5.91 -3.88
CA ALA A 529 -11.17 -6.58 -5.16
C ALA A 529 -10.26 -7.81 -5.29
N VAL A 530 -10.83 -8.91 -5.78
CA VAL A 530 -10.15 -10.21 -5.89
C VAL A 530 -10.60 -10.94 -7.17
N SER A 531 -9.65 -11.62 -7.85
CA SER A 531 -9.96 -12.46 -9.01
C SER A 531 -10.72 -13.73 -8.59
N PRO A 532 -11.45 -14.40 -9.49
CA PRO A 532 -12.07 -15.69 -9.21
C PRO A 532 -11.06 -16.74 -8.74
N ALA A 533 -9.90 -16.81 -9.36
CA ALA A 533 -8.84 -17.76 -9.01
C ALA A 533 -8.34 -17.56 -7.57
N ALA A 534 -8.08 -16.33 -7.16
CA ALA A 534 -7.67 -16.03 -5.78
C ALA A 534 -8.83 -16.17 -4.78
N ALA A 535 -10.08 -15.92 -5.19
CA ALA A 535 -11.27 -16.11 -4.38
C ALA A 535 -11.49 -17.59 -4.00
N ARG A 536 -11.21 -18.53 -4.92
CA ARG A 536 -11.29 -19.98 -4.67
C ARG A 536 -10.36 -20.46 -3.56
N LEU A 537 -9.28 -19.75 -3.26
CA LEU A 537 -8.38 -20.09 -2.14
C LEU A 537 -9.07 -19.90 -0.77
N VAL A 538 -10.08 -19.05 -0.69
CA VAL A 538 -10.83 -18.79 0.55
C VAL A 538 -12.26 -19.32 0.50
N TRP A 539 -12.75 -19.66 -0.67
CA TRP A 539 -14.06 -20.26 -0.90
C TRP A 539 -13.95 -21.35 -1.99
N PRO A 540 -13.50 -22.57 -1.65
CA PRO A 540 -13.18 -23.62 -2.62
C PRO A 540 -14.41 -24.42 -3.13
N THR A 541 -15.62 -23.96 -2.81
CA THR A 541 -16.85 -24.65 -3.24
C THR A 541 -17.09 -24.46 -4.74
N GLU A 542 -17.56 -25.51 -5.42
CA GLU A 542 -17.94 -25.43 -6.83
C GLU A 542 -19.08 -24.42 -7.04
N SER A 543 -19.02 -23.65 -8.11
CA SER A 543 -20.01 -22.62 -8.42
C SER A 543 -20.03 -22.27 -9.90
N VAL A 544 -21.18 -22.47 -10.52
CA VAL A 544 -21.44 -22.05 -11.91
C VAL A 544 -21.16 -20.56 -12.11
N ILE A 545 -21.44 -19.73 -11.09
CA ILE A 545 -21.21 -18.28 -11.17
C ILE A 545 -19.72 -17.99 -11.25
N LEU A 546 -18.87 -18.61 -10.40
CA LEU A 546 -17.42 -18.42 -10.43
C LEU A 546 -16.79 -18.99 -11.69
N ASP A 547 -17.31 -20.11 -12.19
CA ASP A 547 -16.84 -20.72 -13.45
C ASP A 547 -17.13 -19.80 -14.64
N GLU A 548 -18.31 -19.18 -14.69
CA GLU A 548 -18.65 -18.24 -15.74
C GLU A 548 -17.85 -16.93 -15.68
N ILE A 549 -17.57 -16.41 -14.49
CA ILE A 549 -16.68 -15.26 -14.34
C ILE A 549 -15.27 -15.60 -14.86
N GLU A 550 -14.76 -16.78 -14.52
CA GLU A 550 -13.43 -17.22 -14.98
C GLU A 550 -13.41 -17.46 -16.51
N ARG A 551 -14.46 -18.03 -17.06
CA ARG A 551 -14.60 -18.24 -18.52
C ARG A 551 -14.60 -16.94 -19.30
N LEU A 552 -15.25 -15.90 -18.78
CA LEU A 552 -15.39 -14.58 -19.41
C LEU A 552 -14.27 -13.59 -19.05
N LYS A 553 -13.25 -14.02 -18.31
CA LYS A 553 -12.22 -13.12 -17.76
C LYS A 553 -11.44 -12.33 -18.81
N ASP A 554 -11.21 -12.89 -19.99
CA ASP A 554 -10.47 -12.25 -21.08
C ASP A 554 -11.32 -11.21 -21.80
N GLU A 555 -12.63 -11.41 -21.87
CA GLU A 555 -13.60 -10.48 -22.46
C GLU A 555 -14.03 -9.40 -21.44
N ARG A 556 -14.15 -9.80 -20.18
CA ARG A 556 -14.62 -8.95 -19.09
C ARG A 556 -13.91 -9.25 -17.78
N ASN A 557 -13.16 -8.29 -17.30
CA ASN A 557 -12.59 -8.39 -15.95
C ASN A 557 -13.67 -8.07 -14.89
N THR A 558 -14.28 -9.10 -14.32
CA THR A 558 -15.30 -8.98 -13.27
C THR A 558 -14.69 -9.41 -11.93
N PRO A 559 -14.26 -8.47 -11.06
CA PRO A 559 -13.74 -8.83 -9.75
C PRO A 559 -14.87 -9.19 -8.79
N LEU A 560 -14.60 -10.13 -7.90
CA LEU A 560 -15.34 -10.25 -6.65
C LEU A 560 -14.76 -9.28 -5.61
N PHE A 561 -15.50 -9.06 -4.53
CA PHE A 561 -15.07 -8.20 -3.45
C PHE A 561 -15.09 -8.92 -2.12
N ALA A 562 -13.97 -8.93 -1.40
CA ALA A 562 -13.88 -9.47 -0.07
C ALA A 562 -14.23 -8.40 0.99
N LYS A 563 -15.09 -8.77 1.95
CA LYS A 563 -15.50 -7.88 3.05
C LYS A 563 -15.65 -8.64 4.36
N VAL A 564 -15.33 -7.98 5.47
CA VAL A 564 -15.57 -8.46 6.83
C VAL A 564 -16.78 -7.76 7.40
N PHE A 565 -17.71 -8.54 7.96
CA PHE A 565 -18.87 -8.06 8.70
C PHE A 565 -18.73 -8.41 10.18
N ARG A 566 -19.04 -7.46 11.05
CA ARG A 566 -19.00 -7.66 12.50
C ARG A 566 -20.24 -8.43 12.96
N ALA A 567 -20.12 -9.15 14.07
CA ALA A 567 -21.27 -9.80 14.68
C ALA A 567 -22.42 -8.81 14.93
N GLY A 568 -23.64 -9.18 14.54
CA GLY A 568 -24.85 -8.33 14.60
C GLY A 568 -25.05 -7.37 13.43
N GLU A 569 -24.05 -7.17 12.54
CA GLU A 569 -24.17 -6.27 11.40
C GLU A 569 -25.18 -6.79 10.37
N VAL A 570 -26.03 -5.88 9.84
CA VAL A 570 -26.98 -6.21 8.78
C VAL A 570 -26.26 -6.26 7.45
N ILE A 571 -26.30 -7.41 6.79
CA ILE A 571 -25.71 -7.62 5.47
C ILE A 571 -26.71 -7.20 4.38
N SER A 572 -27.96 -7.67 4.51
CA SER A 572 -29.04 -7.37 3.59
C SER A 572 -30.36 -7.19 4.36
N ALA A 573 -31.14 -6.15 4.04
CA ALA A 573 -32.38 -5.83 4.75
C ALA A 573 -33.59 -6.24 3.92
N ARG A 574 -34.60 -6.85 4.56
CA ARG A 574 -35.87 -7.22 3.91
C ARG A 574 -36.51 -6.02 3.18
N GLY A 575 -37.00 -6.25 1.97
CA GLY A 575 -37.64 -5.25 1.13
C GLY A 575 -36.68 -4.27 0.43
N SER A 576 -35.37 -4.31 0.71
CA SER A 576 -34.39 -3.53 -0.04
C SER A 576 -34.12 -4.16 -1.41
N LEU A 577 -33.59 -3.35 -2.34
CA LEU A 577 -33.08 -3.87 -3.61
C LEU A 577 -31.85 -4.76 -3.37
N PRO A 578 -31.64 -5.82 -4.18
CA PRO A 578 -30.48 -6.68 -4.09
C PRO A 578 -29.22 -5.88 -4.37
N LYS A 579 -28.16 -6.10 -3.58
CA LYS A 579 -26.87 -5.40 -3.73
C LYS A 579 -25.80 -6.28 -4.35
N ALA A 580 -25.86 -7.57 -4.08
CA ALA A 580 -24.86 -8.54 -4.49
C ALA A 580 -25.35 -9.98 -4.31
N ILE A 581 -24.66 -10.92 -4.95
CA ILE A 581 -24.61 -12.32 -4.52
C ILE A 581 -23.48 -12.44 -3.50
N TYR A 582 -23.73 -13.17 -2.42
CA TYR A 582 -22.80 -13.33 -1.30
C TYR A 582 -22.36 -14.78 -1.15
N PHE A 583 -21.06 -15.00 -0.95
CA PHE A 583 -20.43 -16.29 -0.72
C PHE A 583 -19.82 -16.27 0.69
N VAL A 584 -20.23 -17.19 1.56
CA VAL A 584 -19.75 -17.26 2.94
C VAL A 584 -18.40 -17.96 2.97
N ALA A 585 -17.31 -17.16 3.09
CA ALA A 585 -15.95 -17.67 3.15
C ALA A 585 -15.57 -18.15 4.57
N SER A 586 -16.13 -17.55 5.63
CA SER A 586 -16.06 -18.04 7.01
C SER A 586 -17.07 -17.35 7.90
N GLY A 587 -17.33 -17.90 9.08
CA GLY A 587 -18.31 -17.39 10.03
C GLY A 587 -19.74 -17.90 9.80
N ARG A 588 -20.71 -17.29 10.46
CA ARG A 588 -22.12 -17.66 10.39
C ARG A 588 -23.01 -16.44 10.12
N VAL A 589 -23.99 -16.66 9.26
CA VAL A 589 -24.95 -15.65 8.84
C VAL A 589 -26.35 -16.12 9.24
N ARG A 590 -27.13 -15.27 9.92
CA ARG A 590 -28.49 -15.56 10.35
C ARG A 590 -29.49 -14.97 9.38
N VAL A 591 -30.33 -15.82 8.79
CA VAL A 591 -31.47 -15.42 7.96
C VAL A 591 -32.72 -15.30 8.84
N GLN A 592 -33.34 -14.12 8.90
CA GLN A 592 -34.51 -13.81 9.73
C GLN A 592 -35.79 -14.10 8.96
N SER A 593 -36.12 -15.38 8.76
CA SER A 593 -37.39 -15.85 8.17
C SER A 593 -38.41 -16.22 9.28
N ALA A 594 -39.57 -16.71 8.89
CA ALA A 594 -40.56 -17.28 9.84
C ALA A 594 -39.96 -18.45 10.64
N HIS A 595 -39.10 -19.23 10.00
CA HIS A 595 -38.26 -20.27 10.62
C HIS A 595 -36.79 -19.84 10.43
N PRO A 596 -36.19 -19.11 11.39
CA PRO A 596 -34.83 -18.60 11.23
C PRO A 596 -33.80 -19.72 11.12
N TYR A 597 -32.86 -19.59 10.18
CA TYR A 597 -31.77 -20.56 9.95
C TYR A 597 -30.44 -19.86 9.75
N ASN A 598 -29.36 -20.62 9.88
CA ASN A 598 -28.02 -20.13 9.69
C ASN A 598 -27.44 -20.62 8.37
N LEU A 599 -26.69 -19.73 7.71
CA LEU A 599 -25.80 -20.07 6.61
C LEU A 599 -24.36 -20.07 7.13
N CYS A 600 -23.62 -21.08 6.72
CA CYS A 600 -22.25 -21.30 7.11
C CYS A 600 -21.33 -21.23 5.89
N GLU A 601 -20.06 -21.43 6.13
CA GLU A 601 -19.03 -21.50 5.13
C GLU A 601 -19.38 -22.46 3.97
N GLY A 602 -18.99 -22.07 2.75
CA GLY A 602 -19.30 -22.79 1.51
C GLY A 602 -20.68 -22.51 0.94
N GLN A 603 -21.56 -21.83 1.69
CA GLN A 603 -22.92 -21.49 1.26
C GLN A 603 -23.01 -20.09 0.68
N THR A 604 -24.05 -19.86 -0.10
CA THR A 604 -24.33 -18.60 -0.81
C THR A 604 -25.70 -18.07 -0.45
N PHE A 605 -25.96 -16.78 -0.72
CA PHE A 605 -27.27 -16.16 -0.63
C PHE A 605 -27.35 -14.87 -1.49
N GLY A 606 -28.58 -14.49 -1.81
CA GLY A 606 -28.83 -13.30 -2.64
C GLY A 606 -28.84 -13.58 -4.15
N GLU A 607 -28.69 -14.85 -4.57
CA GLU A 607 -28.72 -15.25 -5.98
C GLU A 607 -30.09 -14.99 -6.58
N ARG A 608 -31.14 -15.50 -5.93
CA ARG A 608 -32.49 -15.37 -6.42
C ARG A 608 -32.90 -13.92 -6.64
N GLU A 609 -32.68 -13.11 -5.62
CA GLU A 609 -33.03 -11.70 -5.66
C GLU A 609 -32.21 -10.94 -6.73
N SER A 610 -30.89 -11.24 -6.83
CA SER A 610 -30.02 -10.58 -7.78
C SER A 610 -30.26 -11.02 -9.22
N LEU A 611 -30.60 -12.27 -9.48
CA LEU A 611 -30.83 -12.80 -10.82
C LEU A 611 -32.22 -12.42 -11.35
N ASN A 612 -33.25 -12.42 -10.48
CA ASN A 612 -34.65 -12.19 -10.88
C ASN A 612 -35.16 -10.74 -10.66
N ASP A 613 -34.30 -9.83 -10.17
CA ASP A 613 -34.66 -8.45 -9.83
C ASP A 613 -35.74 -8.36 -8.73
N GLU A 614 -35.75 -9.34 -7.82
CA GLU A 614 -36.70 -9.39 -6.72
C GLU A 614 -36.18 -8.61 -5.50
N PRO A 615 -37.06 -7.94 -4.72
CA PRO A 615 -36.65 -7.38 -3.45
C PRO A 615 -36.18 -8.46 -2.47
N VAL A 616 -35.20 -8.11 -1.61
CA VAL A 616 -34.66 -9.00 -0.59
C VAL A 616 -35.79 -9.57 0.29
N ALA A 617 -35.94 -10.89 0.28
CA ALA A 617 -37.04 -11.58 0.95
C ALA A 617 -36.93 -11.55 2.49
N PHE A 618 -35.72 -11.65 3.02
CA PHE A 618 -35.48 -11.74 4.47
C PHE A 618 -34.28 -10.88 4.88
N THR A 619 -34.33 -10.33 6.10
CA THR A 619 -33.15 -9.65 6.66
C THR A 619 -32.08 -10.69 7.00
N VAL A 620 -30.87 -10.44 6.56
CA VAL A 620 -29.69 -11.29 6.76
C VAL A 620 -28.67 -10.52 7.62
N ARG A 621 -28.23 -11.16 8.71
CA ARG A 621 -27.25 -10.57 9.66
C ARG A 621 -26.07 -11.51 9.88
N ALA A 622 -24.92 -10.94 10.09
CA ALA A 622 -23.77 -11.66 10.60
C ALA A 622 -24.04 -12.11 12.04
N GLU A 623 -24.03 -13.41 12.33
CA GLU A 623 -24.17 -13.95 13.69
C GLU A 623 -22.84 -13.91 14.44
N THR A 624 -21.77 -14.24 13.75
CA THR A 624 -20.37 -14.11 14.21
C THR A 624 -19.63 -13.09 13.33
N VAL A 625 -18.35 -12.83 13.59
CA VAL A 625 -17.50 -12.15 12.60
C VAL A 625 -17.49 -13.00 11.34
N THR A 626 -17.94 -12.41 10.23
CA THR A 626 -18.19 -13.15 8.99
C THR A 626 -17.40 -12.57 7.85
N HIS A 627 -16.70 -13.43 7.13
CA HIS A 627 -15.95 -13.13 5.93
C HIS A 627 -16.78 -13.48 4.71
N LEU A 628 -17.10 -12.50 3.88
CA LEU A 628 -17.88 -12.72 2.67
C LEU A 628 -17.11 -12.32 1.43
N LEU A 629 -17.29 -13.08 0.35
CA LEU A 629 -17.05 -12.60 -1.01
C LEU A 629 -18.38 -12.10 -1.58
N LEU A 630 -18.34 -11.03 -2.37
CA LEU A 630 -19.49 -10.38 -2.95
C LEU A 630 -19.29 -10.25 -4.45
N LEU A 631 -20.32 -10.62 -5.22
CA LEU A 631 -20.46 -10.24 -6.63
C LEU A 631 -21.53 -9.14 -6.73
N PRO A 632 -21.17 -7.89 -7.06
CA PRO A 632 -22.13 -6.77 -7.11
C PRO A 632 -23.27 -7.00 -8.08
N TYR A 633 -24.47 -6.53 -7.73
CA TYR A 633 -25.68 -6.68 -8.55
C TYR A 633 -25.50 -6.26 -10.01
N ASN A 634 -24.83 -5.13 -10.27
CA ASN A 634 -24.59 -4.67 -11.64
C ASN A 634 -23.72 -5.64 -12.45
N ASP A 635 -22.76 -6.30 -11.79
CA ASP A 635 -21.89 -7.29 -12.42
C ASP A 635 -22.65 -8.60 -12.66
N VAL A 636 -23.53 -9.00 -11.73
CA VAL A 636 -24.46 -10.13 -11.93
C VAL A 636 -25.29 -9.91 -13.19
N LYS A 637 -25.90 -8.73 -13.35
CA LYS A 637 -26.72 -8.41 -14.52
C LYS A 637 -25.95 -8.37 -15.83
N ALA A 638 -24.72 -7.89 -15.78
CA ALA A 638 -23.86 -7.88 -16.96
C ALA A 638 -23.46 -9.31 -17.36
N LEU A 639 -23.04 -10.15 -16.42
CA LEU A 639 -22.73 -11.56 -16.66
C LEU A 639 -23.94 -12.33 -17.19
N GLN A 640 -25.13 -12.09 -16.64
CA GLN A 640 -26.37 -12.74 -17.09
C GLN A 640 -26.71 -12.44 -18.56
N ARG A 641 -26.35 -11.25 -19.06
CA ARG A 641 -26.54 -10.88 -20.49
C ARG A 641 -25.58 -11.63 -21.40
N GLU A 642 -24.37 -11.89 -20.94
CA GLU A 642 -23.27 -12.47 -21.71
C GLU A 642 -23.23 -14.01 -21.60
N SER A 643 -23.70 -14.60 -20.49
CA SER A 643 -23.67 -16.03 -20.20
C SER A 643 -25.02 -16.70 -20.47
N SER A 644 -25.06 -17.69 -21.39
CA SER A 644 -26.22 -18.59 -21.56
C SER A 644 -26.42 -19.46 -20.33
N ALA A 645 -25.34 -19.99 -19.75
CA ALA A 645 -25.38 -20.85 -18.56
C ALA A 645 -26.04 -20.16 -17.37
N LEU A 646 -25.79 -18.86 -17.16
CA LEU A 646 -26.44 -18.09 -16.10
C LEU A 646 -27.90 -17.78 -16.42
N ARG A 647 -28.27 -17.59 -17.69
CA ARG A 647 -29.69 -17.44 -18.08
C ARG A 647 -30.47 -18.74 -17.84
N ASP A 648 -29.89 -19.87 -18.21
CA ASP A 648 -30.50 -21.19 -18.02
C ASP A 648 -30.58 -21.56 -16.51
N TYR A 649 -29.58 -21.15 -15.73
CA TYR A 649 -29.56 -21.31 -14.28
C TYR A 649 -30.73 -20.58 -13.61
N VAL A 650 -31.16 -19.43 -14.12
CA VAL A 650 -32.34 -18.67 -13.65
C VAL A 650 -33.67 -19.34 -14.03
N GLY A 651 -33.71 -19.97 -15.20
CA GLY A 651 -34.89 -20.66 -15.71
C GLY A 651 -35.18 -22.02 -15.09
N SER A 652 -34.27 -22.57 -14.28
CA SER A 652 -34.47 -23.83 -13.59
C SER A 652 -35.47 -23.66 -12.42
N ASP A 653 -36.40 -24.66 -12.31
CA ASP A 653 -37.52 -24.72 -11.34
C ASP A 653 -37.05 -24.36 -9.90
N PRO A 654 -37.79 -23.50 -9.16
CA PRO A 654 -37.49 -23.21 -7.76
C PRO A 654 -37.30 -24.43 -6.85
N ARG A 655 -37.87 -25.58 -7.25
CA ARG A 655 -37.69 -26.87 -6.57
C ARG A 655 -36.29 -27.45 -6.72
N VAL A 656 -35.58 -27.12 -7.82
CA VAL A 656 -34.17 -27.52 -8.04
C VAL A 656 -33.25 -26.75 -7.09
N TRP A 657 -33.56 -25.48 -6.81
CA TRP A 657 -32.85 -24.66 -5.82
C TRP A 657 -33.00 -25.22 -4.41
N GLN A 658 -34.21 -25.66 -4.04
CA GLN A 658 -34.46 -26.30 -2.76
C GLN A 658 -33.77 -27.68 -2.66
N GLN A 659 -33.69 -28.45 -3.74
CA GLN A 659 -32.98 -29.72 -3.76
C GLN A 659 -31.46 -29.55 -3.71
N GLN A 660 -30.88 -28.57 -4.41
CA GLN A 660 -29.45 -28.28 -4.32
C GLN A 660 -29.07 -27.75 -2.91
N LEU A 661 -29.90 -26.88 -2.32
CA LEU A 661 -29.77 -26.51 -0.91
C LEU A 661 -29.90 -27.74 0.01
N TYR A 662 -30.84 -28.66 -0.29
CA TYR A 662 -31.05 -29.88 0.52
C TYR A 662 -29.91 -30.90 0.35
N MET A 663 -29.32 -31.03 -0.85
CA MET A 663 -28.17 -31.91 -1.14
C MET A 663 -26.88 -31.36 -0.53
N SER A 664 -26.69 -30.04 -0.51
CA SER A 664 -25.57 -29.42 0.21
C SER A 664 -25.68 -29.58 1.74
N PHE A 665 -26.92 -29.75 2.28
CA PHE A 665 -27.16 -30.02 3.70
C PHE A 665 -26.98 -31.48 4.08
N HIS A 666 -27.10 -32.43 3.15
CA HIS A 666 -27.14 -33.88 3.45
C HIS A 666 -26.03 -34.70 2.76
N GLY A 667 -25.30 -34.11 1.81
CA GLY A 667 -24.19 -34.76 1.11
C GLY A 667 -22.91 -34.96 1.94
N SER A 668 -22.87 -34.48 3.17
CA SER A 668 -21.72 -34.68 4.09
C SER A 668 -21.95 -35.83 5.10
N LYS A 669 -22.95 -36.69 4.88
CA LYS A 669 -23.26 -37.87 5.73
C LYS A 669 -23.40 -39.15 4.92
N LEU A 670 -22.55 -39.37 3.91
CA LEU A 670 -22.32 -40.73 3.36
C LEU A 670 -20.82 -40.95 3.24
#